data_7cdcfa6302616016a6643b485a6133a8
#
_entry.id   7cdcfa6302616016a6643b485a6133a8
#
_cell.length_a   1.000
_cell.length_b   1.000
_cell.length_c   1.000
_cell.angle_alpha   90.00
_cell.angle_beta   90.00
_cell.angle_gamma   90.00
#
_symmetry.space_group_name_H-M   'P 1'
#
loop_
_entity.id
_entity.type
_entity.pdbx_description
1 polymer ?
#
loop_
_entity_poly.entity_id
_entity_poly.type
_entity_poly.pdbx_seq_one_letter_code
_entity_poly.pdbx_strand_id
1 'polypeptide(L)'
;MKFAPYIGCWRRYGPWTACDRTMRLPQDQNVMESMKTLSIRVGLTISTGLFLILPLVYGQSPANANGAEPVPIEYSTIQYISSNDSSAAIAEKAAKVLPRPNQTAWMRLERTFFVHFGPNTFRGVEWGNGREDPSVFNPTELDADQWVRAIKESGGKMVVLVCKHHDGFNLWPTRYSNHSVATSPWRGGKGNVVREVADAARKYGVELGVYLSPADLYQLRTNPTNPNGYYGNESEKLRSVIPTDPASFKTNPSNGREPAPGFKSFTYTVDDYNRYFLNELYELLTEYGPIREVWFDGANPDPSVHEDYDYAAWYDLIRNLQPQAMIFGKGPDARWVGNESGIGRTTEWSVVPLSSSPDTFRWPDMTAQDIGSLSKLTAGSYLWWYPAETNVPILHGWFWAPRKPTRSAAELIDIYYQSVGRNGNWLLNLSPDTRGLIPDNQLAQLRLMAQVVDETFAKNLAVGGKLTADNSNKANSASLALDGNLDTWWEAAPGQRTAMLTLKLPKAATFDVVSLQEAVDHRGQRIESFSIDAWDGSKWNKMDEQTTVGHKRLLRWNSPVTTDQVRIRITGSRLEPTLAEMGLFKQAELVQPPVISERDINGSVTIDSAKGLPVVYTLDGTVPTPRSTVYRSAIAIPRGGEVYAACVAPDGRLGMVASKYFAGLAPIGWKVVSADSQEANSPASYAIDGNPNTIWQTRLTADLALPHQLTVDMGSPHRIAGFTYLPRQDGSHNGVVENYRFETSVHGHDWITNVDSGRFGNIQNNSELQEVPFAPVSARFFRFTALKELGTNGWTSAAEISVLPAESEAGR
;
A
#
# COMPACT_ATOMS: atom_id res chain seq x y z
N MET A 1 29.68 33.81 -4.65
CA MET A 1 28.48 34.53 -4.19
C MET A 1 27.74 33.64 -3.22
N LYS A 2 27.44 34.15 -2.04
CA LYS A 2 26.93 33.38 -0.87
C LYS A 2 25.43 33.15 -1.07
N PHE A 3 24.95 31.93 -0.97
CA PHE A 3 23.54 31.62 -0.75
C PHE A 3 23.30 31.30 0.74
N ALA A 4 22.40 32.04 1.35
CA ALA A 4 21.94 31.84 2.71
C ALA A 4 20.71 30.95 2.72
N PRO A 5 20.49 30.15 3.79
CA PRO A 5 19.28 29.31 3.90
C PRO A 5 18.10 30.14 4.44
N TYR A 6 16.94 29.96 3.84
CA TYR A 6 15.67 30.47 4.36
C TYR A 6 15.18 29.60 5.52
N ILE A 7 15.11 30.21 6.70
CA ILE A 7 14.43 29.66 7.88
C ILE A 7 13.02 30.26 7.91
N GLY A 8 12.02 29.44 7.66
CA GLY A 8 10.61 29.79 7.78
C GLY A 8 10.15 29.78 9.24
N CYS A 9 9.68 30.91 9.69
CA CYS A 9 9.21 31.19 11.05
C CYS A 9 7.80 30.65 11.28
N TRP A 10 7.61 29.70 12.20
CA TRP A 10 6.29 29.25 12.67
C TRP A 10 5.75 30.26 13.69
N ARG A 11 4.62 30.92 13.34
CA ARG A 11 3.83 31.71 14.31
C ARG A 11 2.85 30.80 15.06
N ARG A 12 2.92 30.89 16.37
CA ARG A 12 1.98 30.29 17.34
C ARG A 12 0.61 30.97 17.22
N TYR A 13 -0.46 30.17 17.20
CA TYR A 13 -1.81 30.62 17.54
C TYR A 13 -2.20 30.02 18.90
N GLY A 14 -2.70 30.91 19.77
CA GLY A 14 -3.14 30.58 21.11
C GLY A 14 -4.57 30.01 21.17
N PRO A 15 -5.07 29.67 22.38
CA PRO A 15 -6.20 28.77 22.57
C PRO A 15 -7.56 29.46 22.39
N TRP A 16 -8.49 28.74 21.78
CA TRP A 16 -9.91 29.13 21.73
C TRP A 16 -10.64 28.55 22.94
N THR A 17 -11.38 29.45 23.59
CA THR A 17 -12.21 29.25 24.77
C THR A 17 -13.46 28.43 24.42
N ALA A 18 -13.84 27.55 25.35
CA ALA A 18 -15.05 26.77 25.36
C ALA A 18 -16.33 27.63 25.27
N CYS A 19 -17.28 27.23 24.45
CA CYS A 19 -18.65 27.68 24.51
C CYS A 19 -19.56 26.47 24.79
N ASP A 20 -20.12 26.53 25.99
CA ASP A 20 -21.06 25.60 26.60
C ASP A 20 -22.41 25.66 25.90
N ARG A 21 -22.94 24.54 25.39
CA ARG A 21 -24.36 24.36 25.11
C ARG A 21 -24.79 22.94 25.45
N THR A 22 -25.36 22.84 26.64
CA THR A 22 -26.17 21.70 27.11
C THR A 22 -27.38 21.47 26.22
N MET A 23 -27.48 20.34 25.57
CA MET A 23 -28.78 19.78 25.11
C MET A 23 -29.11 18.54 25.93
N ARG A 24 -30.24 18.62 26.60
CA ARG A 24 -30.90 17.54 27.37
C ARG A 24 -31.55 16.56 26.40
N LEU A 25 -31.27 15.27 26.61
CA LEU A 25 -32.06 14.17 26.06
C LEU A 25 -33.13 13.74 27.11
N PRO A 26 -34.31 13.32 26.70
CA PRO A 26 -35.34 12.82 27.62
C PRO A 26 -35.03 11.39 28.05
N GLN A 27 -35.20 11.16 29.36
CA GLN A 27 -35.26 9.83 29.97
C GLN A 27 -36.67 9.25 29.74
N ASP A 28 -36.73 8.07 29.15
CA ASP A 28 -37.86 7.17 29.35
C ASP A 28 -37.38 5.90 30.06
N GLN A 29 -37.89 5.76 31.28
CA GLN A 29 -37.88 4.51 32.07
C GLN A 29 -39.05 3.64 31.63
N ASN A 30 -38.74 2.39 31.40
CA ASN A 30 -39.57 1.20 31.73
C ASN A 30 -39.28 0.09 30.71
N VAL A 31 -38.60 -0.93 31.14
CA VAL A 31 -38.98 -2.35 31.04
C VAL A 31 -37.92 -3.18 31.74
N MET A 32 -38.14 -3.47 33.00
CA MET A 32 -37.56 -4.60 33.72
C MET A 32 -38.75 -5.44 34.20
N GLU A 33 -38.86 -6.65 33.69
CA GLU A 33 -39.30 -7.84 34.45
C GLU A 33 -39.47 -9.03 33.51
N SER A 34 -39.04 -10.15 34.03
CA SER A 34 -39.32 -11.52 33.59
C SER A 34 -38.19 -12.26 32.86
N MET A 35 -37.43 -13.05 33.64
CA MET A 35 -37.35 -14.49 33.41
C MET A 35 -36.67 -15.20 34.60
N LYS A 36 -37.49 -15.93 35.30
CA LYS A 36 -37.10 -16.88 36.36
C LYS A 36 -36.78 -18.25 35.75
N THR A 37 -35.67 -18.83 36.22
CA THR A 37 -35.39 -20.24 36.52
C THR A 37 -35.96 -21.35 35.62
N LEU A 38 -35.06 -22.13 34.99
CA LEU A 38 -35.27 -23.55 34.74
C LEU A 38 -33.99 -24.36 35.01
N SER A 39 -34.03 -25.17 36.09
CA SER A 39 -33.00 -26.14 36.44
C SER A 39 -33.32 -27.50 35.80
N ILE A 40 -32.39 -28.08 35.01
CA ILE A 40 -32.48 -29.48 34.61
C ILE A 40 -31.19 -30.18 35.04
N ARG A 41 -31.34 -31.20 35.92
CA ARG A 41 -30.30 -32.17 36.26
C ARG A 41 -30.27 -33.25 35.19
N VAL A 42 -29.08 -33.60 34.69
CA VAL A 42 -28.79 -34.91 34.06
C VAL A 42 -27.46 -35.43 34.51
N GLY A 43 -27.48 -36.72 34.78
CA GLY A 43 -26.43 -37.44 35.52
C GLY A 43 -25.15 -37.78 34.78
N LEU A 44 -24.18 -38.09 35.61
CA LEU A 44 -22.82 -38.52 35.28
C LEU A 44 -22.79 -39.95 34.67
N THR A 45 -21.96 -40.12 33.63
CA THR A 45 -21.27 -41.39 33.38
C THR A 45 -19.84 -41.12 32.92
N ILE A 46 -18.90 -41.65 33.63
CA ILE A 46 -17.44 -41.47 33.50
C ILE A 46 -16.92 -42.49 32.48
N SER A 47 -16.16 -42.03 31.49
CA SER A 47 -15.24 -42.87 30.72
C SER A 47 -13.92 -42.15 30.55
N THR A 48 -12.85 -42.81 31.06
CA THR A 48 -11.47 -42.33 31.10
C THR A 48 -10.81 -42.40 29.73
N GLY A 49 -10.45 -41.26 29.17
CA GLY A 49 -9.52 -41.17 28.03
C GLY A 49 -8.54 -40.01 28.27
N LEU A 50 -7.26 -40.38 28.45
CA LEU A 50 -6.18 -39.44 28.73
C LEU A 50 -5.78 -38.69 27.47
N PHE A 51 -6.20 -37.43 27.35
CA PHE A 51 -5.65 -36.45 26.39
C PHE A 51 -5.05 -35.29 27.15
N LEU A 52 -3.75 -35.07 26.96
CA LEU A 52 -3.05 -33.88 27.42
C LEU A 52 -3.57 -32.66 26.63
N ILE A 53 -4.49 -31.93 27.24
CA ILE A 53 -4.89 -30.61 26.77
C ILE A 53 -4.18 -29.60 27.65
N LEU A 54 -3.28 -28.81 27.06
CA LEU A 54 -2.76 -27.61 27.70
C LEU A 54 -3.91 -26.62 27.85
N PRO A 55 -4.18 -26.09 29.04
CA PRO A 55 -5.28 -25.16 29.23
C PRO A 55 -4.92 -23.79 28.61
N LEU A 56 -5.75 -23.30 27.71
CA LEU A 56 -5.88 -21.89 27.44
C LEU A 56 -6.36 -21.21 28.73
N VAL A 57 -5.46 -20.53 29.40
CA VAL A 57 -5.79 -19.72 30.57
C VAL A 57 -6.47 -18.45 30.11
N TYR A 58 -7.79 -18.41 30.16
CA TYR A 58 -8.54 -17.16 30.19
C TYR A 58 -8.22 -16.44 31.51
N GLY A 59 -7.45 -15.36 31.44
CA GLY A 59 -7.13 -14.53 32.58
C GLY A 59 -8.37 -13.80 33.11
N GLN A 60 -8.98 -14.31 34.17
CA GLN A 60 -9.87 -13.53 35.04
C GLN A 60 -9.01 -12.57 35.87
N SER A 61 -9.34 -11.27 35.80
CA SER A 61 -8.75 -10.26 36.68
C SER A 61 -9.03 -10.58 38.16
N PRO A 62 -7.99 -10.68 39.03
CA PRO A 62 -8.22 -10.74 40.46
C PRO A 62 -8.54 -9.32 41.00
N ALA A 63 -9.61 -9.24 41.80
CA ALA A 63 -9.93 -8.06 42.58
C ALA A 63 -8.79 -7.75 43.60
N ASN A 64 -8.31 -6.52 43.60
CA ASN A 64 -7.30 -6.02 44.51
C ASN A 64 -7.75 -6.12 45.97
N ALA A 65 -7.01 -6.90 46.75
CA ALA A 65 -6.97 -6.77 48.19
C ALA A 65 -5.51 -6.66 48.66
N ASN A 66 -5.16 -5.47 49.17
CA ASN A 66 -4.07 -5.13 50.07
C ASN A 66 -2.73 -5.85 49.90
N GLY A 67 -1.73 -5.17 49.38
CA GLY A 67 -0.32 -5.47 49.71
C GLY A 67 0.36 -6.58 48.95
N ALA A 68 -0.25 -7.14 47.88
CA ALA A 68 0.43 -8.08 47.01
C ALA A 68 1.41 -7.34 46.08
N GLU A 69 2.63 -7.85 45.97
CA GLU A 69 3.57 -7.39 44.93
C GLU A 69 2.90 -7.43 43.59
N PRO A 70 3.11 -6.44 42.70
CA PRO A 70 2.50 -6.43 41.38
C PRO A 70 2.91 -7.70 40.63
N VAL A 71 1.92 -8.46 40.12
CA VAL A 71 2.16 -9.64 39.29
C VAL A 71 2.98 -9.22 38.08
N PRO A 72 4.13 -9.86 37.82
CA PRO A 72 4.96 -9.53 36.66
C PRO A 72 4.15 -9.60 35.35
N ILE A 73 4.27 -8.60 34.50
CA ILE A 73 3.67 -8.61 33.16
C ILE A 73 4.52 -9.55 32.29
N GLU A 74 3.90 -10.62 31.80
CA GLU A 74 4.58 -11.62 30.95
C GLU A 74 4.54 -11.22 29.47
N TYR A 75 5.47 -11.74 28.66
CA TYR A 75 5.44 -11.62 27.22
C TYR A 75 4.25 -12.39 26.63
N SER A 76 3.56 -11.80 25.68
CA SER A 76 2.36 -12.38 25.08
C SER A 76 2.13 -11.80 23.68
N THR A 77 1.40 -12.52 22.84
CA THR A 77 0.94 -12.00 21.53
C THR A 77 -0.20 -11.01 21.67
N ILE A 78 -0.82 -10.93 22.85
CA ILE A 78 -1.90 -9.98 23.17
C ILE A 78 -1.77 -9.51 24.62
N GLN A 79 -2.01 -8.24 24.85
CA GLN A 79 -2.09 -7.64 26.19
C GLN A 79 -3.42 -6.87 26.31
N TYR A 80 -3.91 -6.72 27.54
CA TYR A 80 -5.11 -5.91 27.81
C TYR A 80 -4.75 -4.75 28.74
N ILE A 81 -5.20 -3.54 28.42
CA ILE A 81 -5.01 -2.36 29.28
C ILE A 81 -6.22 -2.22 30.21
N SER A 82 -5.99 -2.46 31.48
CA SER A 82 -6.98 -2.28 32.54
C SER A 82 -7.12 -0.78 32.90
N SER A 83 -8.26 -0.40 33.48
CA SER A 83 -8.50 0.92 34.03
C SER A 83 -7.55 1.27 35.21
N ASN A 84 -6.95 0.26 35.83
CA ASN A 84 -6.05 0.40 36.94
C ASN A 84 -4.55 0.44 36.55
N ASP A 85 -4.24 0.29 35.25
CA ASP A 85 -2.87 0.33 34.78
C ASP A 85 -2.29 1.74 34.85
N SER A 86 -1.12 1.86 35.45
CA SER A 86 -0.33 3.11 35.41
C SER A 86 0.24 3.29 33.99
N SER A 87 0.66 4.52 33.65
CA SER A 87 1.35 4.79 32.39
C SER A 87 2.61 3.93 32.21
N ALA A 88 3.31 3.60 33.28
CA ALA A 88 4.46 2.70 33.25
C ALA A 88 4.04 1.26 32.91
N ALA A 89 2.95 0.75 33.50
CA ALA A 89 2.40 -0.57 33.20
C ALA A 89 1.89 -0.66 31.75
N ILE A 90 1.27 0.40 31.24
CA ILE A 90 0.83 0.48 29.83
C ILE A 90 2.03 0.40 28.87
N ALA A 91 3.09 1.16 29.15
CA ALA A 91 4.32 1.13 28.35
C ALA A 91 4.99 -0.26 28.39
N GLU A 92 5.02 -0.90 29.56
CA GLU A 92 5.55 -2.25 29.73
C GLU A 92 4.73 -3.30 29.00
N LYS A 93 3.39 -3.25 29.10
CA LYS A 93 2.49 -4.14 28.34
C LYS A 93 2.73 -4.00 26.84
N ALA A 94 2.82 -2.77 26.32
CA ALA A 94 3.07 -2.52 24.91
C ALA A 94 4.43 -3.07 24.46
N ALA A 95 5.47 -2.92 25.26
CA ALA A 95 6.81 -3.44 24.98
C ALA A 95 6.91 -4.98 25.06
N LYS A 96 5.98 -5.63 25.75
CA LYS A 96 5.94 -7.10 25.91
C LYS A 96 4.94 -7.81 24.99
N VAL A 97 4.35 -7.08 24.03
CA VAL A 97 3.60 -7.73 22.93
C VAL A 97 4.61 -8.24 21.90
N LEU A 98 4.53 -9.53 21.60
CA LEU A 98 5.38 -10.21 20.63
C LEU A 98 4.62 -10.50 19.33
N PRO A 99 5.30 -10.52 18.16
CA PRO A 99 4.74 -11.06 16.94
C PRO A 99 4.46 -12.55 17.08
N ARG A 100 3.50 -13.05 16.34
CA ARG A 100 3.31 -14.48 16.13
C ARG A 100 4.38 -15.03 15.16
N PRO A 101 4.67 -16.34 15.15
CA PRO A 101 5.70 -16.91 14.27
C PRO A 101 5.46 -16.62 12.76
N ASN A 102 4.21 -16.61 12.29
CA ASN A 102 3.89 -16.25 10.91
C ASN A 102 4.18 -14.78 10.61
N GLN A 103 3.92 -13.88 11.57
CA GLN A 103 4.25 -12.44 11.45
C GLN A 103 5.76 -12.20 11.40
N THR A 104 6.53 -12.89 12.27
CA THR A 104 8.00 -12.87 12.23
C THR A 104 8.54 -13.33 10.89
N ALA A 105 8.07 -14.49 10.39
CA ALA A 105 8.50 -15.02 9.10
C ALA A 105 8.16 -14.07 7.94
N TRP A 106 7.00 -13.43 7.98
CA TRP A 106 6.55 -12.47 6.98
C TRP A 106 7.38 -11.16 7.01
N MET A 107 7.63 -10.57 8.19
CA MET A 107 8.48 -9.37 8.31
C MET A 107 9.89 -9.58 7.74
N ARG A 108 10.45 -10.80 7.88
CA ARG A 108 11.76 -11.18 7.33
C ARG A 108 11.78 -11.31 5.80
N LEU A 109 10.62 -11.25 5.11
CA LEU A 109 10.56 -11.21 3.65
C LEU A 109 11.03 -9.86 3.11
N GLU A 110 10.70 -8.76 3.75
CA GLU A 110 11.05 -7.36 3.44
C GLU A 110 10.62 -6.87 2.05
N ARG A 111 10.97 -7.61 0.98
CA ARG A 111 10.64 -7.31 -0.43
C ARG A 111 9.64 -8.35 -0.93
N THR A 112 8.41 -7.93 -1.12
CA THR A 112 7.31 -8.74 -1.65
C THR A 112 6.67 -8.05 -2.84
N PHE A 113 5.95 -8.79 -3.67
CA PHE A 113 5.45 -8.26 -4.93
C PHE A 113 3.98 -8.59 -5.13
N PHE A 114 3.22 -7.61 -5.62
CA PHE A 114 1.91 -7.82 -6.22
C PHE A 114 2.03 -8.10 -7.72
N VAL A 115 1.00 -8.77 -8.28
CA VAL A 115 0.74 -8.77 -9.71
C VAL A 115 -0.73 -8.45 -9.93
N HIS A 116 -1.01 -7.28 -10.51
CA HIS A 116 -2.34 -6.90 -10.98
C HIS A 116 -2.47 -7.21 -12.47
N PHE A 117 -3.34 -8.16 -12.79
CA PHE A 117 -3.63 -8.57 -14.14
C PHE A 117 -5.10 -9.04 -14.22
N GLY A 118 -5.80 -8.75 -15.31
CA GLY A 118 -7.21 -9.09 -15.43
C GLY A 118 -7.91 -8.31 -16.55
N PRO A 119 -9.25 -8.31 -16.64
CA PRO A 119 -9.99 -7.52 -17.62
C PRO A 119 -9.64 -6.04 -17.63
N ASN A 120 -9.27 -5.47 -16.47
CA ASN A 120 -8.89 -4.08 -16.34
C ASN A 120 -7.64 -3.73 -17.15
N THR A 121 -6.68 -4.66 -17.28
CA THR A 121 -5.50 -4.52 -18.16
C THR A 121 -5.92 -4.29 -19.62
N PHE A 122 -6.90 -5.03 -20.11
CA PHE A 122 -7.37 -4.95 -21.52
C PHE A 122 -8.25 -3.72 -21.79
N ARG A 123 -8.83 -3.15 -20.72
CA ARG A 123 -9.66 -1.95 -20.78
C ARG A 123 -8.90 -0.68 -20.43
N GLY A 124 -7.69 -0.78 -19.90
CA GLY A 124 -6.88 0.36 -19.44
C GLY A 124 -7.50 1.13 -18.27
N VAL A 125 -8.19 0.45 -17.34
CA VAL A 125 -8.89 1.04 -16.20
C VAL A 125 -8.37 0.48 -14.88
N GLU A 126 -8.52 1.26 -13.79
CA GLU A 126 -8.14 0.80 -12.45
C GLU A 126 -9.22 -0.07 -11.82
N TRP A 127 -10.49 0.30 -11.99
CA TRP A 127 -11.64 -0.44 -11.49
C TRP A 127 -12.59 -0.82 -12.61
N GLY A 128 -12.92 -2.10 -12.66
CA GLY A 128 -14.02 -2.60 -13.47
C GLY A 128 -15.37 -2.34 -12.79
N ASN A 129 -16.45 -2.70 -13.47
CA ASN A 129 -17.81 -2.45 -13.01
C ASN A 129 -18.67 -3.73 -12.87
N GLY A 130 -18.08 -4.92 -13.03
CA GLY A 130 -18.74 -6.21 -12.95
C GLY A 130 -19.63 -6.56 -14.15
N ARG A 131 -19.49 -5.81 -15.25
CA ARG A 131 -20.23 -6.05 -16.51
C ARG A 131 -19.28 -6.30 -17.68
N GLU A 132 -18.04 -6.57 -17.38
CA GLU A 132 -17.02 -6.89 -18.35
C GLU A 132 -17.39 -8.19 -19.05
N ASP A 133 -17.37 -8.17 -20.38
CA ASP A 133 -17.47 -9.41 -21.15
C ASP A 133 -16.19 -10.23 -20.92
N PRO A 134 -16.28 -11.47 -20.43
CA PRO A 134 -15.11 -12.33 -20.28
C PRO A 134 -14.24 -12.46 -21.54
N SER A 135 -14.79 -12.21 -22.72
CA SER A 135 -14.06 -12.26 -24.00
C SER A 135 -12.95 -11.22 -24.13
N VAL A 136 -12.99 -10.14 -23.33
CA VAL A 136 -11.91 -9.13 -23.33
C VAL A 136 -10.62 -9.69 -22.72
N PHE A 137 -10.71 -10.72 -21.86
CA PHE A 137 -9.55 -11.37 -21.27
C PHE A 137 -8.96 -12.40 -22.24
N ASN A 138 -7.96 -11.98 -23.02
CA ASN A 138 -7.32 -12.86 -24.02
C ASN A 138 -5.83 -12.53 -24.21
N PRO A 139 -4.98 -12.74 -23.21
CA PRO A 139 -3.55 -12.51 -23.34
C PRO A 139 -2.93 -13.43 -24.40
N THR A 140 -2.06 -12.87 -25.25
CA THR A 140 -1.49 -13.60 -26.41
C THR A 140 -0.26 -14.42 -26.05
N GLU A 141 0.51 -14.01 -25.03
CA GLU A 141 1.82 -14.53 -24.69
C GLU A 141 2.02 -14.72 -23.17
N LEU A 142 0.93 -14.92 -22.40
CA LEU A 142 1.04 -14.99 -20.93
C LEU A 142 2.14 -15.95 -20.49
N ASP A 143 3.10 -15.41 -19.71
CA ASP A 143 4.24 -16.14 -19.17
C ASP A 143 4.41 -15.82 -17.67
N ALA A 144 3.75 -16.59 -16.81
CA ALA A 144 3.90 -16.48 -15.36
C ALA A 144 5.31 -16.83 -14.88
N ASP A 145 6.08 -17.61 -15.65
CA ASP A 145 7.48 -17.90 -15.36
C ASP A 145 8.36 -16.64 -15.49
N GLN A 146 8.10 -15.80 -16.48
CA GLN A 146 8.75 -14.49 -16.63
C GLN A 146 8.44 -13.58 -15.42
N TRP A 147 7.18 -13.54 -14.96
CA TRP A 147 6.77 -12.72 -13.83
C TRP A 147 7.54 -13.10 -12.56
N VAL A 148 7.47 -14.38 -12.19
CA VAL A 148 8.07 -14.85 -10.93
C VAL A 148 9.59 -14.86 -11.00
N ARG A 149 10.18 -15.12 -12.16
CA ARG A 149 11.63 -14.99 -12.37
C ARG A 149 12.09 -13.54 -12.16
N ALA A 150 11.39 -12.56 -12.73
CA ALA A 150 11.68 -11.15 -12.53
C ALA A 150 11.61 -10.74 -11.06
N ILE A 151 10.59 -11.21 -10.33
CA ILE A 151 10.46 -11.02 -8.88
C ILE A 151 11.67 -11.62 -8.15
N LYS A 152 12.05 -12.86 -8.46
CA LYS A 152 13.19 -13.53 -7.83
C LYS A 152 14.50 -12.80 -8.08
N GLU A 153 14.76 -12.41 -9.34
CA GLU A 153 15.96 -11.66 -9.74
C GLU A 153 16.02 -10.29 -9.07
N SER A 154 14.87 -9.72 -8.69
CA SER A 154 14.78 -8.45 -7.95
C SER A 154 14.86 -8.61 -6.42
N GLY A 155 15.25 -9.80 -5.94
CA GLY A 155 15.36 -10.11 -4.51
C GLY A 155 14.00 -10.30 -3.83
N GLY A 156 12.92 -10.43 -4.60
CA GLY A 156 11.58 -10.73 -4.09
C GLY A 156 11.49 -12.14 -3.53
N LYS A 157 10.77 -12.28 -2.42
CA LYS A 157 10.61 -13.54 -1.70
C LYS A 157 9.19 -14.06 -1.74
N MET A 158 8.21 -13.23 -2.07
CA MET A 158 6.79 -13.58 -2.17
C MET A 158 6.15 -12.85 -3.35
N VAL A 159 5.22 -13.51 -4.03
CA VAL A 159 4.29 -12.93 -5.00
C VAL A 159 2.87 -13.06 -4.47
N VAL A 160 2.13 -11.96 -4.40
CA VAL A 160 0.69 -11.93 -4.16
C VAL A 160 0.00 -11.73 -5.49
N LEU A 161 -0.75 -12.72 -5.95
CA LEU A 161 -1.51 -12.60 -7.19
C LEU A 161 -2.90 -12.05 -6.90
N VAL A 162 -3.33 -11.04 -7.64
CA VAL A 162 -4.74 -10.60 -7.65
C VAL A 162 -5.57 -11.67 -8.38
N CYS A 163 -6.13 -12.61 -7.61
CA CYS A 163 -6.91 -13.72 -8.16
C CYS A 163 -8.30 -13.27 -8.64
N LYS A 164 -8.91 -12.33 -7.92
CA LYS A 164 -10.18 -11.68 -8.28
C LYS A 164 -10.18 -10.25 -7.76
N HIS A 165 -10.30 -9.27 -8.65
CA HIS A 165 -10.46 -7.85 -8.31
C HIS A 165 -11.94 -7.47 -8.13
N HIS A 166 -12.24 -6.19 -7.94
CA HIS A 166 -13.62 -5.67 -7.73
C HIS A 166 -14.59 -5.96 -8.87
N ASP A 167 -14.09 -6.18 -10.10
CA ASP A 167 -14.91 -6.59 -11.25
C ASP A 167 -15.51 -8.00 -11.11
N GLY A 168 -15.00 -8.79 -10.15
CA GLY A 168 -15.48 -10.15 -9.89
C GLY A 168 -14.96 -11.20 -10.87
N PHE A 169 -13.99 -10.84 -11.75
CA PHE A 169 -13.44 -11.80 -12.71
C PHE A 169 -12.37 -12.68 -12.07
N ASN A 170 -12.62 -13.99 -12.08
CA ASN A 170 -11.74 -14.97 -11.46
C ASN A 170 -10.62 -15.41 -12.42
N LEU A 171 -9.37 -15.28 -12.04
CA LEU A 171 -8.20 -15.73 -12.80
C LEU A 171 -7.95 -17.25 -12.74
N TRP A 172 -8.86 -18.02 -12.15
CA TRP A 172 -8.90 -19.48 -12.13
C TRP A 172 -10.28 -19.99 -12.55
N PRO A 173 -10.40 -21.23 -13.03
CA PRO A 173 -11.68 -21.79 -13.44
C PRO A 173 -12.52 -22.19 -12.21
N THR A 174 -12.96 -21.20 -11.44
CA THR A 174 -13.80 -21.45 -10.25
C THR A 174 -15.06 -22.22 -10.60
N ARG A 175 -15.50 -23.05 -9.66
CA ARG A 175 -16.75 -23.80 -9.77
C ARG A 175 -17.99 -22.98 -9.36
N TYR A 176 -17.80 -21.80 -8.78
CA TYR A 176 -18.86 -21.01 -8.12
C TYR A 176 -19.24 -19.73 -8.87
N SER A 177 -18.54 -19.37 -9.93
CA SER A 177 -18.87 -18.22 -10.77
C SER A 177 -18.65 -18.54 -12.26
N ASN A 178 -19.46 -17.94 -13.13
CA ASN A 178 -19.26 -18.00 -14.58
C ASN A 178 -18.43 -16.80 -15.10
N HIS A 179 -18.08 -15.85 -14.22
CA HIS A 179 -17.25 -14.70 -14.58
C HIS A 179 -15.77 -15.03 -14.30
N SER A 180 -15.15 -15.78 -15.20
CA SER A 180 -13.82 -16.33 -14.99
C SER A 180 -13.09 -16.63 -16.29
N VAL A 181 -11.83 -17.00 -16.19
CA VAL A 181 -11.01 -17.50 -17.32
C VAL A 181 -11.67 -18.65 -18.06
N ALA A 182 -12.52 -19.44 -17.41
CA ALA A 182 -13.22 -20.57 -18.04
C ALA A 182 -14.25 -20.13 -19.10
N THR A 183 -14.73 -18.90 -19.03
CA THR A 183 -15.68 -18.32 -20.00
C THR A 183 -15.02 -17.34 -20.96
N SER A 184 -13.71 -17.12 -20.83
CA SER A 184 -12.91 -16.32 -21.75
C SER A 184 -12.45 -17.14 -22.97
N PRO A 185 -12.08 -16.49 -24.09
CA PRO A 185 -11.50 -17.19 -25.24
C PRO A 185 -10.06 -17.68 -24.97
N TRP A 186 -9.43 -17.14 -23.94
CA TRP A 186 -8.04 -17.45 -23.63
C TRP A 186 -7.83 -18.96 -23.42
N ARG A 187 -6.95 -19.56 -24.24
CA ARG A 187 -6.69 -21.01 -24.27
C ARG A 187 -7.96 -21.86 -24.38
N GLY A 188 -9.00 -21.33 -25.04
CA GLY A 188 -10.29 -22.02 -25.20
C GLY A 188 -11.00 -22.30 -23.87
N GLY A 189 -10.89 -21.40 -22.90
CA GLY A 189 -11.50 -21.51 -21.55
C GLY A 189 -10.80 -22.52 -20.64
N LYS A 190 -9.61 -22.99 -20.97
CA LYS A 190 -8.85 -23.99 -20.18
C LYS A 190 -7.66 -23.38 -19.44
N GLY A 191 -7.48 -22.05 -19.52
CA GLY A 191 -6.40 -21.35 -18.82
C GLY A 191 -6.64 -21.29 -17.31
N ASN A 192 -5.55 -21.17 -16.54
CA ASN A 192 -5.58 -20.99 -15.09
C ASN A 192 -4.34 -20.19 -14.66
N VAL A 193 -4.49 -18.85 -14.56
CA VAL A 193 -3.37 -17.95 -14.22
C VAL A 193 -2.85 -18.25 -12.81
N VAL A 194 -3.75 -18.53 -11.86
CA VAL A 194 -3.37 -18.85 -10.48
C VAL A 194 -2.48 -20.09 -10.43
N ARG A 195 -2.80 -21.12 -11.22
CA ARG A 195 -1.99 -22.36 -11.31
C ARG A 195 -0.61 -22.06 -11.89
N GLU A 196 -0.54 -21.28 -12.97
CA GLU A 196 0.72 -20.96 -13.63
C GLU A 196 1.64 -20.15 -12.72
N VAL A 197 1.10 -19.17 -11.98
CA VAL A 197 1.87 -18.41 -10.98
C VAL A 197 2.28 -19.28 -9.80
N ALA A 198 1.42 -20.17 -9.30
CA ALA A 198 1.74 -21.10 -8.21
C ALA A 198 2.87 -22.08 -8.60
N ASP A 199 2.86 -22.57 -9.82
CA ASP A 199 3.90 -23.49 -10.33
C ASP A 199 5.23 -22.75 -10.55
N ALA A 200 5.20 -21.53 -11.10
CA ALA A 200 6.37 -20.67 -11.24
C ALA A 200 6.93 -20.27 -9.85
N ALA A 201 6.09 -19.91 -8.88
CA ALA A 201 6.49 -19.56 -7.51
C ALA A 201 7.26 -20.75 -6.86
N ARG A 202 6.73 -21.96 -6.99
CA ARG A 202 7.38 -23.18 -6.52
C ARG A 202 8.72 -23.43 -7.22
N LYS A 203 8.77 -23.26 -8.54
CA LYS A 203 9.98 -23.42 -9.35
C LYS A 203 11.12 -22.52 -8.91
N TYR A 204 10.82 -21.25 -8.61
CA TYR A 204 11.83 -20.25 -8.24
C TYR A 204 12.05 -20.09 -6.73
N GLY A 205 11.33 -20.86 -5.90
CA GLY A 205 11.40 -20.74 -4.45
C GLY A 205 10.94 -19.35 -3.96
N VAL A 206 9.88 -18.85 -4.57
CA VAL A 206 9.15 -17.63 -4.18
C VAL A 206 7.86 -18.10 -3.49
N GLU A 207 7.50 -17.49 -2.35
CA GLU A 207 6.26 -17.80 -1.65
C GLU A 207 5.04 -17.25 -2.39
N LEU A 208 3.88 -17.89 -2.25
CA LEU A 208 2.63 -17.48 -2.90
C LEU A 208 1.69 -16.82 -1.90
N GLY A 209 1.19 -15.64 -2.23
CA GLY A 209 0.02 -15.00 -1.64
C GLY A 209 -1.12 -14.89 -2.65
N VAL A 210 -2.34 -14.76 -2.16
CA VAL A 210 -3.54 -14.58 -2.97
C VAL A 210 -4.33 -13.37 -2.49
N TYR A 211 -4.72 -12.51 -3.42
CA TYR A 211 -5.66 -11.43 -3.17
C TYR A 211 -7.03 -11.83 -3.67
N LEU A 212 -8.04 -11.62 -2.84
CA LEU A 212 -9.43 -11.84 -3.18
C LEU A 212 -10.26 -10.64 -2.68
N SER A 213 -10.83 -9.87 -3.61
CA SER A 213 -11.65 -8.71 -3.26
C SER A 213 -12.93 -9.11 -2.52
N PRO A 214 -13.18 -8.58 -1.31
CA PRO A 214 -14.49 -8.72 -0.67
C PRO A 214 -15.62 -8.06 -1.47
N ALA A 215 -15.38 -6.90 -2.06
CA ALA A 215 -16.36 -6.24 -2.94
C ALA A 215 -16.29 -6.86 -4.33
N ASP A 216 -17.39 -7.46 -4.79
CA ASP A 216 -17.51 -8.17 -6.07
C ASP A 216 -18.68 -7.60 -6.87
N LEU A 217 -18.36 -6.71 -7.82
CA LEU A 217 -19.38 -5.99 -8.59
C LEU A 217 -20.13 -6.90 -9.57
N TYR A 218 -19.55 -8.04 -9.99
CA TYR A 218 -20.28 -9.01 -10.81
C TYR A 218 -21.40 -9.68 -9.99
N GLN A 219 -21.18 -9.91 -8.71
CA GLN A 219 -22.13 -10.54 -7.82
C GLN A 219 -23.18 -9.56 -7.24
N LEU A 220 -23.19 -8.29 -7.66
CA LEU A 220 -24.28 -7.38 -7.29
C LEU A 220 -25.62 -7.90 -7.75
N ARG A 221 -26.61 -7.97 -6.84
CA ARG A 221 -27.94 -8.50 -7.11
C ARG A 221 -28.65 -7.81 -8.26
N THR A 222 -28.40 -6.53 -8.45
CA THR A 222 -29.01 -5.72 -9.53
C THR A 222 -28.19 -5.73 -10.82
N ASN A 223 -27.13 -6.51 -10.90
CA ASN A 223 -26.28 -6.57 -12.09
C ASN A 223 -27.03 -7.25 -13.23
N PRO A 224 -27.24 -6.59 -14.40
CA PRO A 224 -28.00 -7.15 -15.53
C PRO A 224 -27.35 -8.39 -16.13
N THR A 225 -26.04 -8.57 -16.01
CA THR A 225 -25.28 -9.72 -16.53
C THR A 225 -25.30 -10.91 -15.58
N ASN A 226 -25.61 -10.68 -14.31
CA ASN A 226 -25.79 -11.71 -13.30
C ASN A 226 -27.01 -11.39 -12.39
N PRO A 227 -28.25 -11.65 -12.87
CA PRO A 227 -29.48 -11.36 -12.12
C PRO A 227 -29.63 -12.19 -10.82
N ASN A 228 -28.85 -13.27 -10.68
CA ASN A 228 -28.81 -14.14 -9.50
C ASN A 228 -27.61 -13.84 -8.58
N GLY A 229 -27.03 -12.65 -8.67
CA GLY A 229 -25.91 -12.21 -7.82
C GLY A 229 -26.29 -12.21 -6.33
N TYR A 230 -25.24 -12.28 -5.49
CA TYR A 230 -25.38 -12.45 -4.03
C TYR A 230 -24.98 -11.19 -3.25
N TYR A 231 -24.05 -10.39 -3.75
CA TYR A 231 -23.53 -9.21 -3.08
C TYR A 231 -24.61 -8.13 -2.92
N GLY A 232 -24.68 -7.56 -1.72
CA GLY A 232 -25.72 -6.57 -1.37
C GLY A 232 -27.10 -7.18 -1.19
N ASN A 233 -27.17 -8.49 -1.03
CA ASN A 233 -28.40 -9.19 -0.73
C ASN A 233 -28.33 -9.76 0.70
N GLU A 234 -28.78 -9.01 1.69
CA GLU A 234 -28.84 -9.46 3.09
C GLU A 234 -29.80 -10.67 3.22
N SER A 235 -29.37 -11.82 2.70
CA SER A 235 -30.12 -13.06 2.83
C SER A 235 -30.00 -13.61 4.25
N GLU A 236 -30.96 -14.45 4.64
CA GLU A 236 -30.92 -15.13 5.93
C GLU A 236 -29.63 -15.93 6.10
N LYS A 237 -28.97 -15.79 7.26
CA LYS A 237 -27.81 -16.62 7.62
C LYS A 237 -28.27 -18.05 7.91
N LEU A 238 -27.85 -18.99 7.07
CA LEU A 238 -28.20 -20.39 7.15
C LEU A 238 -26.95 -21.25 7.35
N ARG A 239 -27.15 -22.42 7.97
CA ARG A 239 -26.08 -23.40 8.13
C ARG A 239 -25.61 -23.90 6.77
N SER A 240 -24.36 -23.60 6.43
CA SER A 240 -23.74 -23.90 5.14
C SER A 240 -22.51 -24.77 5.32
N VAL A 241 -22.33 -25.74 4.42
CA VAL A 241 -21.15 -26.62 4.39
C VAL A 241 -20.21 -26.15 3.30
N ILE A 242 -18.94 -25.96 3.64
CA ILE A 242 -17.90 -25.48 2.74
C ILE A 242 -16.83 -26.59 2.60
N PRO A 243 -16.44 -27.03 1.38
CA PRO A 243 -17.00 -26.57 0.11
C PRO A 243 -18.42 -27.13 -0.12
N THR A 244 -19.28 -26.29 -0.70
CA THR A 244 -20.61 -26.69 -1.15
C THR A 244 -20.52 -27.45 -2.48
N ASP A 245 -21.39 -28.45 -2.70
CA ASP A 245 -21.48 -29.12 -4.00
C ASP A 245 -21.76 -28.11 -5.14
N PRO A 246 -20.87 -27.96 -6.14
CA PRO A 246 -21.04 -26.95 -7.19
C PRO A 246 -22.31 -27.16 -8.03
N ALA A 247 -22.77 -28.41 -8.21
CA ALA A 247 -23.99 -28.70 -8.97
C ALA A 247 -25.22 -28.20 -8.22
N SER A 248 -25.28 -28.47 -6.92
CA SER A 248 -26.30 -27.97 -6.01
C SER A 248 -26.26 -26.46 -5.89
N PHE A 249 -25.09 -25.86 -5.78
CA PHE A 249 -24.89 -24.40 -5.69
C PHE A 249 -25.45 -23.66 -6.93
N LYS A 250 -25.18 -24.18 -8.15
CA LYS A 250 -25.64 -23.53 -9.40
C LYS A 250 -27.14 -23.65 -9.66
N THR A 251 -27.74 -24.78 -9.27
CA THR A 251 -29.16 -25.04 -9.56
C THR A 251 -30.09 -24.40 -8.54
N ASN A 252 -29.67 -24.23 -7.32
CA ASN A 252 -30.45 -23.62 -6.25
C ASN A 252 -29.54 -22.89 -5.27
N PRO A 253 -29.15 -21.63 -5.58
CA PRO A 253 -28.24 -20.87 -4.75
C PRO A 253 -28.70 -20.71 -3.29
N SER A 254 -30.00 -20.61 -3.05
CA SER A 254 -30.53 -20.42 -1.69
C SER A 254 -30.64 -21.73 -0.89
N ASN A 255 -30.78 -22.88 -1.54
CA ASN A 255 -30.99 -24.18 -0.89
C ASN A 255 -29.89 -25.21 -1.18
N GLY A 256 -29.02 -24.96 -2.15
CA GLY A 256 -27.91 -25.85 -2.51
C GLY A 256 -26.77 -25.74 -1.49
N ARG A 257 -26.92 -26.41 -0.34
CA ARG A 257 -25.98 -26.32 0.78
C ARG A 257 -25.32 -27.67 1.12
N GLU A 258 -25.48 -28.65 0.24
CA GLU A 258 -24.89 -29.97 0.40
C GLU A 258 -23.34 -29.92 0.28
N PRO A 259 -22.60 -30.76 1.05
CA PRO A 259 -21.15 -30.81 0.96
C PRO A 259 -20.69 -31.37 -0.38
N ALA A 260 -19.61 -30.78 -0.92
CA ALA A 260 -18.93 -31.38 -2.06
C ALA A 260 -18.32 -32.75 -1.67
N PRO A 261 -18.58 -33.83 -2.39
CA PRO A 261 -18.09 -35.14 -2.03
C PRO A 261 -16.55 -35.24 -2.17
N GLY A 262 -15.91 -35.91 -1.20
CA GLY A 262 -14.48 -36.18 -1.24
C GLY A 262 -13.57 -35.08 -0.69
N PHE A 263 -14.13 -34.00 -0.17
CA PHE A 263 -13.38 -32.90 0.42
C PHE A 263 -13.54 -32.85 1.95
N LYS A 264 -12.50 -32.35 2.65
CA LYS A 264 -12.61 -31.97 4.07
C LYS A 264 -13.55 -30.77 4.12
N SER A 265 -14.64 -30.88 4.86
CA SER A 265 -15.66 -29.82 4.93
C SER A 265 -15.66 -29.10 6.27
N PHE A 266 -16.15 -27.86 6.23
CA PHE A 266 -16.35 -26.97 7.38
C PHE A 266 -17.80 -26.52 7.38
N THR A 267 -18.32 -26.15 8.55
CA THR A 267 -19.73 -25.68 8.67
C THR A 267 -19.76 -24.29 9.27
N TYR A 268 -20.40 -23.35 8.57
CA TYR A 268 -20.60 -21.97 9.00
C TYR A 268 -22.10 -21.61 8.94
N THR A 269 -22.52 -20.64 9.74
CA THR A 269 -23.87 -20.05 9.64
C THR A 269 -23.72 -18.70 9.01
N VAL A 270 -23.92 -18.62 7.69
CA VAL A 270 -23.62 -17.45 6.85
C VAL A 270 -24.72 -17.26 5.80
N ASP A 271 -24.85 -16.03 5.28
CA ASP A 271 -25.68 -15.68 4.14
C ASP A 271 -25.13 -16.24 2.81
N ASP A 272 -25.82 -15.96 1.73
CA ASP A 272 -25.46 -16.50 0.41
C ASP A 272 -24.18 -15.91 -0.15
N TYR A 273 -23.89 -14.61 0.09
CA TYR A 273 -22.64 -14.01 -0.37
C TYR A 273 -21.44 -14.58 0.37
N ASN A 274 -21.50 -14.62 1.69
CA ASN A 274 -20.41 -15.17 2.49
C ASN A 274 -20.18 -16.66 2.21
N ARG A 275 -21.23 -17.43 1.92
CA ARG A 275 -21.11 -18.83 1.45
C ARG A 275 -20.38 -18.90 0.10
N TYR A 276 -20.74 -18.06 -0.87
CA TYR A 276 -20.08 -17.96 -2.15
C TYR A 276 -18.57 -17.64 -1.97
N PHE A 277 -18.27 -16.60 -1.19
CA PHE A 277 -16.91 -16.15 -0.95
C PHE A 277 -16.05 -17.22 -0.24
N LEU A 278 -16.61 -17.91 0.76
CA LEU A 278 -15.95 -19.03 1.45
C LEU A 278 -15.62 -20.20 0.50
N ASN A 279 -16.46 -20.47 -0.48
CA ASN A 279 -16.21 -21.51 -1.48
C ASN A 279 -15.04 -21.14 -2.41
N GLU A 280 -14.99 -19.91 -2.89
CA GLU A 280 -13.86 -19.41 -3.69
C GLU A 280 -12.56 -19.42 -2.86
N LEU A 281 -12.63 -18.95 -1.63
CA LEU A 281 -11.50 -18.98 -0.71
C LEU A 281 -11.01 -20.40 -0.44
N TYR A 282 -11.93 -21.36 -0.28
CA TYR A 282 -11.58 -22.78 -0.12
C TYR A 282 -10.79 -23.32 -1.32
N GLU A 283 -11.21 -23.01 -2.55
CA GLU A 283 -10.48 -23.41 -3.77
C GLU A 283 -9.05 -22.86 -3.76
N LEU A 284 -8.88 -21.58 -3.48
CA LEU A 284 -7.57 -20.94 -3.46
C LEU A 284 -6.66 -21.52 -2.36
N LEU A 285 -7.20 -21.85 -1.19
CA LEU A 285 -6.43 -22.37 -0.06
C LEU A 285 -6.08 -23.84 -0.15
N THR A 286 -6.74 -24.63 -1.02
CA THR A 286 -6.55 -26.09 -1.07
C THR A 286 -5.92 -26.59 -2.36
N GLU A 287 -6.03 -25.83 -3.46
CA GLU A 287 -5.66 -26.36 -4.79
C GLU A 287 -4.31 -25.87 -5.29
N TYR A 288 -3.74 -24.80 -4.73
CA TYR A 288 -2.57 -24.11 -5.29
C TYR A 288 -1.28 -24.28 -4.47
N GLY A 289 -1.32 -25.07 -3.40
CA GLY A 289 -0.19 -25.35 -2.51
C GLY A 289 -0.17 -24.44 -1.30
N PRO A 290 1.00 -24.27 -0.65
CA PRO A 290 1.12 -23.41 0.51
C PRO A 290 0.85 -21.94 0.17
N ILE A 291 -0.01 -21.29 0.96
CA ILE A 291 -0.31 -19.86 0.85
C ILE A 291 0.32 -19.13 2.02
N ARG A 292 1.18 -18.13 1.71
CA ARG A 292 1.84 -17.32 2.74
C ARG A 292 0.98 -16.14 3.18
N GLU A 293 0.16 -15.59 2.30
CA GLU A 293 -0.67 -14.41 2.57
C GLU A 293 -2.01 -14.47 1.85
N VAL A 294 -3.07 -14.11 2.58
CA VAL A 294 -4.40 -13.86 2.03
C VAL A 294 -4.69 -12.37 2.19
N TRP A 295 -4.87 -11.68 1.08
CA TRP A 295 -5.01 -10.24 1.00
C TRP A 295 -6.48 -9.86 0.76
N PHE A 296 -7.11 -9.19 1.71
CA PHE A 296 -8.48 -8.66 1.60
C PHE A 296 -8.46 -7.15 1.43
N ASP A 297 -9.01 -6.67 0.31
CA ASP A 297 -9.16 -5.25 0.05
C ASP A 297 -10.23 -4.62 0.94
N GLY A 298 -9.98 -3.38 1.36
CA GLY A 298 -10.93 -2.58 2.10
C GLY A 298 -11.82 -1.70 1.24
N ALA A 299 -11.47 -1.51 -0.04
CA ALA A 299 -12.20 -0.67 -0.95
C ALA A 299 -13.55 -1.28 -1.35
N ASN A 300 -14.56 -0.43 -1.46
CA ASN A 300 -15.86 -0.76 -2.03
C ASN A 300 -16.16 0.22 -3.17
N PRO A 301 -16.08 -0.21 -4.45
CA PRO A 301 -16.32 0.65 -5.60
C PRO A 301 -17.75 1.19 -5.70
N ASP A 302 -18.71 0.54 -5.05
CA ASP A 302 -20.10 1.00 -4.97
C ASP A 302 -20.56 1.11 -3.51
N PRO A 303 -20.30 2.25 -2.84
CA PRO A 303 -20.68 2.44 -1.44
C PRO A 303 -22.19 2.52 -1.21
N SER A 304 -23.01 2.59 -2.27
CA SER A 304 -24.48 2.52 -2.17
C SER A 304 -24.98 1.11 -1.88
N VAL A 305 -24.12 0.10 -2.08
CA VAL A 305 -24.43 -1.31 -1.82
C VAL A 305 -23.72 -1.75 -0.54
N HIS A 306 -24.49 -2.23 0.42
CA HIS A 306 -23.97 -2.77 1.67
C HIS A 306 -23.93 -4.30 1.63
N GLU A 307 -22.86 -4.87 2.20
CA GLU A 307 -22.72 -6.30 2.46
C GLU A 307 -22.08 -6.49 3.84
N ASP A 308 -22.66 -7.40 4.63
CA ASP A 308 -22.13 -7.78 5.93
C ASP A 308 -21.15 -8.96 5.78
N TYR A 309 -19.87 -8.62 5.56
CA TYR A 309 -18.81 -9.60 5.39
C TYR A 309 -18.53 -10.36 6.69
N ASP A 310 -18.66 -11.69 6.67
CA ASP A 310 -18.39 -12.56 7.82
C ASP A 310 -16.88 -12.89 7.92
N TYR A 311 -16.09 -11.87 8.24
CA TYR A 311 -14.65 -12.01 8.37
C TYR A 311 -14.23 -13.09 9.38
N ALA A 312 -15.03 -13.32 10.44
CA ALA A 312 -14.73 -14.35 11.43
C ALA A 312 -14.76 -15.74 10.81
N ALA A 313 -15.74 -16.05 9.97
CA ALA A 313 -15.80 -17.32 9.23
C ALA A 313 -14.66 -17.44 8.22
N TRP A 314 -14.29 -16.34 7.55
CA TRP A 314 -13.16 -16.34 6.60
C TRP A 314 -11.83 -16.59 7.32
N TYR A 315 -11.56 -15.95 8.45
CA TYR A 315 -10.35 -16.17 9.23
C TYR A 315 -10.28 -17.61 9.75
N ASP A 316 -11.38 -18.14 10.27
CA ASP A 316 -11.43 -19.53 10.75
C ASP A 316 -11.09 -20.51 9.62
N LEU A 317 -11.66 -20.35 8.43
CA LEU A 317 -11.34 -21.19 7.27
C LEU A 317 -9.84 -21.11 6.90
N ILE A 318 -9.28 -19.89 6.84
CA ILE A 318 -7.84 -19.70 6.53
C ILE A 318 -6.98 -20.37 7.59
N ARG A 319 -7.26 -20.15 8.88
CA ARG A 319 -6.47 -20.76 9.97
C ARG A 319 -6.52 -22.29 9.97
N ASN A 320 -7.66 -22.86 9.58
CA ASN A 320 -7.83 -24.30 9.49
C ASN A 320 -7.13 -24.94 8.28
N LEU A 321 -7.02 -24.23 7.16
CA LEU A 321 -6.45 -24.75 5.91
C LEU A 321 -4.99 -24.34 5.72
N GLN A 322 -4.64 -23.10 6.09
CA GLN A 322 -3.32 -22.49 5.91
C GLN A 322 -2.89 -21.76 7.21
N PRO A 323 -2.58 -22.49 8.30
CA PRO A 323 -2.32 -21.87 9.62
C PRO A 323 -1.12 -20.91 9.64
N GLN A 324 -0.20 -21.01 8.66
CA GLN A 324 0.95 -20.13 8.52
C GLN A 324 0.70 -18.89 7.66
N ALA A 325 -0.48 -18.81 7.03
CA ALA A 325 -0.81 -17.65 6.21
C ALA A 325 -1.01 -16.39 7.06
N MET A 326 -0.52 -15.28 6.56
CA MET A 326 -0.88 -13.93 7.00
C MET A 326 -2.25 -13.56 6.45
N ILE A 327 -3.05 -12.87 7.23
CA ILE A 327 -4.32 -12.29 6.76
C ILE A 327 -4.16 -10.78 6.83
N PHE A 328 -4.10 -10.18 5.65
CA PHE A 328 -3.80 -8.75 5.48
C PHE A 328 -5.07 -7.90 5.27
N GLY A 329 -4.94 -6.62 5.53
CA GLY A 329 -5.90 -5.56 5.22
C GLY A 329 -7.07 -5.57 6.18
N LYS A 330 -8.13 -6.26 5.83
CA LYS A 330 -9.26 -6.47 6.76
C LYS A 330 -9.07 -7.72 7.63
N GLY A 331 -7.83 -8.11 7.88
CA GLY A 331 -7.43 -9.28 8.66
C GLY A 331 -6.50 -8.96 9.84
N PRO A 332 -6.30 -9.93 10.74
CA PRO A 332 -5.66 -9.69 12.05
C PRO A 332 -4.13 -9.70 12.03
N ASP A 333 -3.45 -9.90 10.90
CA ASP A 333 -2.02 -10.19 10.93
C ASP A 333 -1.12 -9.06 10.46
N ALA A 334 -1.54 -8.30 9.47
CA ALA A 334 -0.83 -7.12 8.98
C ALA A 334 -1.81 -6.06 8.49
N ARG A 335 -1.43 -4.80 8.64
CA ARG A 335 -2.26 -3.65 8.27
C ARG A 335 -1.72 -2.92 7.06
N TRP A 336 -2.63 -2.31 6.33
CA TRP A 336 -2.27 -1.30 5.35
C TRP A 336 -1.65 -0.07 6.04
N VAL A 337 -0.56 0.45 5.46
CA VAL A 337 0.14 1.62 6.01
C VAL A 337 -0.69 2.91 5.95
N GLY A 338 -1.73 2.96 5.10
CA GLY A 338 -2.64 4.11 4.96
C GLY A 338 -2.37 4.98 3.74
N ASN A 339 -1.51 4.55 2.83
CA ASN A 339 -1.26 5.20 1.54
C ASN A 339 -0.78 4.17 0.51
N GLU A 340 -0.88 4.51 -0.79
CA GLU A 340 -0.42 3.70 -1.92
C GLU A 340 0.89 4.21 -2.54
N SER A 341 1.61 5.05 -1.82
CA SER A 341 2.92 5.57 -2.25
C SER A 341 4.11 4.77 -1.73
N GLY A 342 3.86 3.70 -0.98
CA GLY A 342 4.91 2.85 -0.42
C GLY A 342 5.68 3.49 0.74
N ILE A 343 5.10 4.48 1.42
CA ILE A 343 5.80 5.28 2.45
C ILE A 343 5.28 4.91 3.84
N GLY A 344 6.15 4.32 4.65
CA GLY A 344 5.95 4.11 6.09
C GLY A 344 6.06 5.42 6.89
N ARG A 345 5.40 5.47 8.04
CA ARG A 345 5.51 6.61 8.96
C ARG A 345 6.95 6.78 9.44
N THR A 346 7.34 7.99 9.74
CA THR A 346 8.63 8.24 10.39
C THR A 346 8.72 7.56 11.75
N THR A 347 7.61 7.55 12.51
CA THR A 347 7.45 6.82 13.78
C THR A 347 6.49 5.66 13.55
N GLU A 348 7.02 4.47 13.22
CA GLU A 348 6.21 3.30 12.90
C GLU A 348 6.25 2.30 14.06
N TRP A 349 5.08 2.08 14.68
CA TRP A 349 4.88 1.11 15.74
C TRP A 349 4.12 -0.11 15.19
N SER A 350 4.63 -1.31 15.51
CA SER A 350 3.90 -2.54 15.19
C SER A 350 2.83 -2.88 16.22
N VAL A 351 2.93 -2.38 17.45
CA VAL A 351 1.92 -2.61 18.50
C VAL A 351 0.89 -1.49 18.48
N VAL A 352 -0.37 -1.87 18.26
CA VAL A 352 -1.50 -0.95 18.16
C VAL A 352 -2.63 -1.31 19.14
N PRO A 353 -3.46 -0.33 19.58
CA PRO A 353 -4.61 -0.59 20.43
C PRO A 353 -5.82 -1.01 19.60
N LEU A 354 -6.59 -1.98 20.09
CA LEU A 354 -7.84 -2.48 19.51
C LEU A 354 -8.97 -2.38 20.53
N SER A 355 -10.19 -2.09 20.06
CA SER A 355 -11.37 -2.01 20.93
C SER A 355 -11.99 -3.38 21.27
N SER A 356 -11.59 -4.45 20.59
CA SER A 356 -12.06 -5.82 20.82
C SER A 356 -10.99 -6.84 20.51
N SER A 357 -11.26 -8.14 20.81
CA SER A 357 -10.32 -9.23 20.52
C SER A 357 -10.02 -9.35 19.02
N PRO A 358 -8.76 -9.55 18.63
CA PRO A 358 -8.35 -9.63 17.22
C PRO A 358 -9.12 -10.64 16.38
N ASP A 359 -9.43 -11.81 16.94
CA ASP A 359 -10.04 -12.92 16.19
C ASP A 359 -11.52 -12.70 15.83
N THR A 360 -12.17 -11.70 16.43
CA THR A 360 -13.60 -11.36 16.22
C THR A 360 -13.78 -9.96 15.67
N PHE A 361 -12.70 -9.26 15.40
CA PHE A 361 -12.72 -7.84 15.07
C PHE A 361 -12.79 -7.60 13.55
N ARG A 362 -13.71 -6.72 13.12
CA ARG A 362 -13.65 -6.15 11.77
C ARG A 362 -12.57 -5.07 11.73
N TRP A 363 -11.48 -5.36 11.07
CA TRP A 363 -10.31 -4.51 11.05
C TRP A 363 -10.55 -3.23 10.23
N PRO A 364 -10.53 -2.04 10.88
CA PRO A 364 -10.61 -0.76 10.18
C PRO A 364 -9.26 -0.41 9.54
N ASP A 365 -9.28 0.52 8.59
CA ASP A 365 -8.05 1.17 8.15
C ASP A 365 -7.50 2.05 9.27
N MET A 366 -6.22 1.86 9.58
CA MET A 366 -5.54 2.56 10.68
C MET A 366 -4.55 3.57 10.11
N THR A 367 -5.06 4.72 9.68
CA THR A 367 -4.29 5.74 8.93
C THR A 367 -3.69 6.84 9.80
N ALA A 368 -4.02 6.90 11.10
CA ALA A 368 -3.50 7.93 12.01
C ALA A 368 -1.96 7.94 12.08
N GLN A 369 -1.35 9.13 12.02
CA GLN A 369 0.11 9.28 12.01
C GLN A 369 0.78 8.89 13.32
N ASP A 370 0.06 8.96 14.43
CA ASP A 370 0.52 8.66 15.79
C ASP A 370 0.03 7.30 16.31
N ILE A 371 -0.40 6.40 15.43
CA ILE A 371 -0.84 5.06 15.80
C ILE A 371 0.26 4.32 16.58
N GLY A 372 -0.13 3.67 17.67
CA GLY A 372 0.81 2.96 18.54
C GLY A 372 1.63 3.84 19.50
N SER A 373 1.53 5.17 19.44
CA SER A 373 2.14 6.05 20.45
C SER A 373 1.51 5.84 21.83
N LEU A 374 2.26 6.07 22.91
CA LEU A 374 1.77 5.85 24.28
C LEU A 374 0.48 6.63 24.58
N SER A 375 0.32 7.83 24.01
CA SER A 375 -0.89 8.65 24.17
C SER A 375 -2.16 8.02 23.57
N LYS A 376 -2.02 7.05 22.67
CA LYS A 376 -3.13 6.32 22.05
C LYS A 376 -3.45 4.99 22.74
N LEU A 377 -2.58 4.51 23.62
CA LEU A 377 -2.77 3.27 24.36
C LEU A 377 -3.62 3.56 25.60
N THR A 378 -4.93 3.36 25.50
CA THR A 378 -5.90 3.73 26.54
C THR A 378 -6.50 2.51 27.22
N ALA A 379 -7.00 2.70 28.43
CA ALA A 379 -7.73 1.66 29.18
C ALA A 379 -8.92 1.12 28.37
N GLY A 380 -9.16 -0.18 28.51
CA GLY A 380 -10.20 -0.91 27.74
C GLY A 380 -9.72 -1.41 26.37
N SER A 381 -8.46 -1.16 26.00
CA SER A 381 -7.91 -1.61 24.71
C SER A 381 -7.14 -2.93 24.87
N TYR A 382 -7.20 -3.75 23.81
CA TYR A 382 -6.26 -4.83 23.59
C TYR A 382 -5.06 -4.30 22.83
N LEU A 383 -3.86 -4.68 23.21
CA LEU A 383 -2.62 -4.41 22.49
C LEU A 383 -2.25 -5.62 21.64
N TRP A 384 -2.00 -5.38 20.37
CA TRP A 384 -1.80 -6.41 19.38
C TRP A 384 -0.61 -6.08 18.46
N TRP A 385 0.17 -7.10 18.09
CA TRP A 385 1.21 -6.93 17.07
C TRP A 385 0.58 -6.86 15.68
N TYR A 386 0.64 -5.70 15.04
CA TYR A 386 -0.01 -5.42 13.77
C TYR A 386 0.92 -4.62 12.86
N PRO A 387 1.92 -5.30 12.24
CA PRO A 387 2.95 -4.65 11.44
C PRO A 387 2.36 -4.02 10.18
N ALA A 388 3.01 -2.97 9.67
CA ALA A 388 2.59 -2.28 8.47
C ALA A 388 3.11 -2.96 7.21
N GLU A 389 2.24 -3.07 6.20
CA GLU A 389 2.63 -3.29 4.82
C GLU A 389 2.52 -1.98 4.04
N THR A 390 3.55 -1.67 3.25
CA THR A 390 3.63 -0.50 2.40
C THR A 390 3.51 -0.96 0.94
N ASN A 391 2.35 -0.72 0.34
CA ASN A 391 2.09 -1.09 -1.04
C ASN A 391 2.24 0.10 -1.99
N VAL A 392 2.74 -0.17 -3.20
CA VAL A 392 2.92 0.84 -4.25
C VAL A 392 2.99 0.18 -5.62
N PRO A 393 2.36 0.72 -6.66
CA PRO A 393 2.55 0.22 -8.01
C PRO A 393 3.86 0.71 -8.62
N ILE A 394 4.50 -0.12 -9.47
CA ILE A 394 5.66 0.28 -10.27
C ILE A 394 5.27 1.27 -11.38
N LEU A 395 4.04 1.19 -11.86
CA LEU A 395 3.43 2.20 -12.73
C LEU A 395 2.73 3.27 -11.88
N HIS A 396 2.33 4.36 -12.52
CA HIS A 396 1.36 5.28 -11.92
C HIS A 396 -0.06 4.71 -12.08
N GLY A 397 -0.36 3.68 -11.30
CA GLY A 397 -1.60 2.89 -11.29
C GLY A 397 -1.35 1.39 -11.13
N TRP A 398 -2.38 0.64 -10.70
CA TRP A 398 -2.28 -0.78 -10.35
C TRP A 398 -2.26 -1.67 -11.59
N PHE A 399 -3.18 -1.42 -12.52
CA PHE A 399 -3.24 -2.17 -13.78
C PHE A 399 -2.42 -1.47 -14.87
N TRP A 400 -1.86 -2.27 -15.77
CA TRP A 400 -1.22 -1.73 -16.95
C TRP A 400 -2.24 -1.01 -17.85
N ALA A 401 -1.83 0.12 -18.38
CA ALA A 401 -2.50 0.80 -19.49
C ALA A 401 -1.43 1.39 -20.42
N PRO A 402 -1.73 1.57 -21.69
CA PRO A 402 -0.83 2.25 -22.61
C PRO A 402 -0.41 3.61 -22.05
N ARG A 403 0.90 3.92 -22.12
CA ARG A 403 1.47 5.22 -21.74
C ARG A 403 1.53 5.56 -20.27
N LYS A 404 1.16 4.64 -19.35
CA LYS A 404 1.42 4.86 -17.92
C LYS A 404 2.93 4.88 -17.64
N PRO A 405 3.46 5.94 -17.00
CA PRO A 405 4.89 6.00 -16.70
C PRO A 405 5.30 4.94 -15.68
N THR A 406 6.53 4.44 -15.84
CA THR A 406 7.15 3.52 -14.91
C THR A 406 8.00 4.31 -13.92
N ARG A 407 7.88 4.02 -12.61
CA ARG A 407 8.75 4.59 -11.58
C ARG A 407 10.20 4.25 -11.87
N SER A 408 11.06 5.22 -11.70
CA SER A 408 12.51 5.04 -11.89
C SER A 408 13.10 4.17 -10.78
N ALA A 409 14.23 3.53 -11.06
CA ALA A 409 14.98 2.79 -10.04
C ALA A 409 15.37 3.67 -8.84
N ALA A 410 15.61 4.97 -9.06
CA ALA A 410 15.90 5.92 -7.99
C ALA A 410 14.71 6.07 -7.04
N GLU A 411 13.48 6.27 -7.57
CA GLU A 411 12.26 6.32 -6.77
C GLU A 411 12.02 5.01 -6.02
N LEU A 412 12.21 3.86 -6.68
CA LEU A 412 12.05 2.55 -6.04
C LEU A 412 13.04 2.33 -4.90
N ILE A 413 14.30 2.80 -5.05
CA ILE A 413 15.29 2.78 -3.98
C ILE A 413 14.87 3.70 -2.83
N ASP A 414 14.39 4.91 -3.12
CA ASP A 414 13.88 5.83 -2.10
C ASP A 414 12.70 5.24 -1.34
N ILE A 415 11.79 4.57 -2.04
CA ILE A 415 10.67 3.84 -1.44
C ILE A 415 11.17 2.69 -0.55
N TYR A 416 12.19 1.93 -0.96
CA TYR A 416 12.79 0.87 -0.13
C TYR A 416 13.27 1.40 1.22
N TYR A 417 13.96 2.56 1.24
CA TYR A 417 14.37 3.21 2.50
C TYR A 417 13.20 3.75 3.31
N GLN A 418 12.12 4.15 2.66
CA GLN A 418 10.92 4.69 3.31
C GLN A 418 9.88 3.63 3.70
N SER A 419 10.03 2.41 3.24
CA SER A 419 9.19 1.25 3.57
C SER A 419 9.92 0.30 4.53
N VAL A 420 10.79 -0.56 4.01
CA VAL A 420 11.60 -1.50 4.78
C VAL A 420 12.45 -0.76 5.82
N GLY A 421 13.05 0.35 5.42
CA GLY A 421 13.83 1.20 6.31
C GLY A 421 13.04 1.95 7.39
N ARG A 422 11.72 1.83 7.42
CA ARG A 422 10.81 2.40 8.42
C ARG A 422 9.91 1.35 9.06
N ASN A 423 10.46 0.17 9.35
CA ASN A 423 9.76 -0.90 10.06
C ASN A 423 8.50 -1.43 9.33
N GLY A 424 8.46 -1.33 7.99
CA GLY A 424 7.38 -1.87 7.15
C GLY A 424 7.84 -3.03 6.28
N ASN A 425 6.89 -3.82 5.78
CA ASN A 425 7.14 -4.77 4.68
C ASN A 425 6.75 -4.09 3.36
N TRP A 426 7.57 -4.23 2.33
CA TRP A 426 7.34 -3.57 1.05
C TRP A 426 6.69 -4.49 0.04
N LEU A 427 5.50 -4.11 -0.44
CA LEU A 427 4.74 -4.80 -1.47
C LEU A 427 4.71 -3.96 -2.76
N LEU A 428 5.58 -4.29 -3.72
CA LEU A 428 5.69 -3.60 -5.01
C LEU A 428 4.84 -4.29 -6.07
N ASN A 429 3.89 -3.58 -6.66
CA ASN A 429 3.06 -4.12 -7.72
C ASN A 429 3.75 -4.08 -9.10
N LEU A 430 3.68 -5.19 -9.81
CA LEU A 430 4.02 -5.32 -11.22
C LEU A 430 2.73 -5.45 -12.04
N SER A 431 2.74 -4.84 -13.21
CA SER A 431 1.54 -4.78 -14.07
C SER A 431 1.87 -5.35 -15.45
N PRO A 432 1.58 -6.65 -15.70
CA PRO A 432 1.72 -7.22 -17.03
C PRO A 432 0.81 -6.51 -18.05
N ASP A 433 1.29 -6.37 -19.28
CA ASP A 433 0.53 -5.76 -20.39
C ASP A 433 -0.49 -6.73 -21.01
N THR A 434 -1.17 -6.32 -22.06
CA THR A 434 -2.20 -7.14 -22.73
C THR A 434 -1.66 -8.42 -23.38
N ARG A 435 -0.35 -8.54 -23.59
CA ARG A 435 0.28 -9.81 -23.99
C ARG A 435 0.30 -10.82 -22.83
N GLY A 436 0.29 -10.33 -21.58
CA GLY A 436 0.50 -11.13 -20.37
C GLY A 436 1.99 -11.21 -19.98
N LEU A 437 2.80 -10.23 -20.39
CA LEU A 437 4.21 -10.10 -20.05
C LEU A 437 4.43 -8.83 -19.21
N ILE A 438 5.35 -8.87 -18.24
CA ILE A 438 5.86 -7.65 -17.62
C ILE A 438 6.71 -6.93 -18.66
N PRO A 439 6.39 -5.68 -19.03
CA PRO A 439 7.14 -4.91 -20.02
C PRO A 439 8.60 -4.68 -19.66
N ASP A 440 9.46 -4.57 -20.68
CA ASP A 440 10.91 -4.41 -20.52
C ASP A 440 11.31 -3.15 -19.74
N ASN A 441 10.54 -2.07 -19.85
CA ASN A 441 10.77 -0.85 -19.07
C ASN A 441 10.60 -1.09 -17.56
N GLN A 442 9.58 -1.84 -17.11
CA GLN A 442 9.43 -2.23 -15.71
C GLN A 442 10.60 -3.14 -15.27
N LEU A 443 10.94 -4.16 -16.09
CA LEU A 443 12.05 -5.08 -15.80
C LEU A 443 13.39 -4.35 -15.66
N ALA A 444 13.66 -3.34 -16.49
CA ALA A 444 14.89 -2.54 -16.42
C ALA A 444 15.00 -1.78 -15.09
N GLN A 445 13.91 -1.12 -14.65
CA GLN A 445 13.92 -0.38 -13.37
C GLN A 445 14.05 -1.33 -12.17
N LEU A 446 13.39 -2.48 -12.21
CA LEU A 446 13.52 -3.50 -11.17
C LEU A 446 14.94 -4.03 -11.02
N ARG A 447 15.60 -4.39 -12.12
CA ARG A 447 16.98 -4.91 -12.10
C ARG A 447 17.95 -3.88 -11.55
N LEU A 448 17.83 -2.63 -11.96
CA LEU A 448 18.68 -1.54 -11.47
C LEU A 448 18.46 -1.30 -9.97
N MET A 449 17.20 -1.23 -9.51
CA MET A 449 16.87 -1.11 -8.09
C MET A 449 17.48 -2.27 -7.29
N ALA A 450 17.27 -3.51 -7.74
CA ALA A 450 17.78 -4.70 -7.08
C ALA A 450 19.33 -4.68 -6.99
N GLN A 451 19.99 -4.36 -8.08
CA GLN A 451 21.46 -4.24 -8.11
C GLN A 451 21.97 -3.25 -7.06
N VAL A 452 21.39 -2.04 -6.99
CA VAL A 452 21.82 -1.02 -6.01
C VAL A 452 21.60 -1.50 -4.58
N VAL A 453 20.43 -2.05 -4.30
CA VAL A 453 20.10 -2.52 -2.95
C VAL A 453 21.02 -3.67 -2.56
N ASP A 454 21.18 -4.68 -3.42
CA ASP A 454 21.98 -5.87 -3.12
C ASP A 454 23.47 -5.53 -2.98
N GLU A 455 24.04 -4.70 -3.86
CA GLU A 455 25.44 -4.24 -3.77
C GLU A 455 25.65 -3.37 -2.52
N THR A 456 24.70 -2.51 -2.15
CA THR A 456 24.77 -1.67 -0.95
C THR A 456 24.91 -2.52 0.30
N PHE A 457 24.07 -3.55 0.45
CA PHE A 457 24.00 -4.38 1.64
C PHE A 457 24.90 -5.63 1.58
N ALA A 458 25.62 -5.86 0.50
CA ALA A 458 26.51 -7.02 0.34
C ALA A 458 27.62 -7.07 1.38
N LYS A 459 28.07 -5.91 1.90
CA LYS A 459 29.19 -5.85 2.83
C LYS A 459 28.89 -4.92 4.00
N ASN A 460 28.67 -5.50 5.17
CA ASN A 460 28.60 -4.74 6.42
C ASN A 460 30.00 -4.30 6.86
N LEU A 461 30.25 -2.97 6.83
CA LEU A 461 31.54 -2.36 7.21
C LEU A 461 31.78 -2.36 8.73
N ALA A 462 30.75 -2.66 9.53
CA ALA A 462 30.84 -2.80 10.98
C ALA A 462 31.50 -4.14 11.41
N VAL A 463 31.54 -5.14 10.52
CA VAL A 463 32.13 -6.46 10.80
C VAL A 463 33.61 -6.34 11.14
N GLY A 464 33.99 -7.02 12.22
CA GLY A 464 35.35 -6.95 12.77
C GLY A 464 35.59 -5.74 13.68
N GLY A 465 34.61 -4.86 13.82
CA GLY A 465 34.59 -3.79 14.82
C GLY A 465 34.35 -4.30 16.24
N LYS A 466 34.64 -3.46 17.23
CA LYS A 466 34.34 -3.72 18.65
C LYS A 466 33.20 -2.82 19.07
N LEU A 467 32.03 -3.41 19.34
CA LEU A 467 30.90 -2.71 19.92
C LEU A 467 30.96 -2.83 21.45
N THR A 468 30.79 -1.69 22.13
CA THR A 468 30.71 -1.60 23.58
C THR A 468 29.48 -0.77 23.96
N ALA A 469 28.88 -1.06 25.09
CA ALA A 469 27.77 -0.28 25.66
C ALA A 469 28.17 0.24 27.05
N ASP A 470 27.66 1.40 27.42
CA ASP A 470 27.82 1.97 28.75
C ASP A 470 27.12 1.11 29.82
N ASN A 471 26.08 0.38 29.42
CA ASN A 471 25.43 -0.62 30.26
C ASN A 471 24.94 -1.80 29.40
N SER A 472 24.90 -2.99 30.01
CA SER A 472 24.39 -4.22 29.35
C SER A 472 23.85 -5.20 30.39
N ASN A 473 22.85 -5.96 29.97
CA ASN A 473 22.49 -7.20 30.65
C ASN A 473 23.67 -8.19 30.56
N LYS A 474 23.96 -8.89 31.62
CA LYS A 474 25.12 -9.84 31.68
C LYS A 474 25.06 -10.94 30.61
N ALA A 475 23.85 -11.39 30.27
CA ALA A 475 23.65 -12.43 29.27
C ALA A 475 23.64 -11.91 27.82
N ASN A 476 23.38 -10.59 27.62
CA ASN A 476 23.13 -9.97 26.32
C ASN A 476 24.12 -8.83 26.10
N SER A 477 25.40 -9.19 25.85
CA SER A 477 26.48 -8.23 25.63
C SER A 477 26.37 -7.49 24.31
N ALA A 478 26.98 -6.30 24.20
CA ALA A 478 26.94 -5.46 22.99
C ALA A 478 27.47 -6.18 21.74
N SER A 479 28.38 -7.15 21.87
CA SER A 479 28.92 -7.89 20.72
C SER A 479 27.87 -8.70 19.96
N LEU A 480 26.76 -9.09 20.60
CA LEU A 480 25.69 -9.83 19.97
C LEU A 480 24.92 -9.02 18.90
N ALA A 481 25.02 -7.68 18.94
CA ALA A 481 24.42 -6.84 17.90
C ALA A 481 25.32 -6.67 16.65
N LEU A 482 26.37 -7.49 16.51
CA LEU A 482 27.29 -7.50 15.35
C LEU A 482 27.63 -8.93 14.87
N ASP A 483 26.91 -9.94 15.34
CA ASP A 483 27.25 -11.35 15.07
C ASP A 483 26.54 -11.93 13.82
N GLY A 484 25.68 -11.15 13.19
CA GLY A 484 24.95 -11.53 11.98
C GLY A 484 23.74 -12.45 12.28
N ASN A 485 23.33 -12.53 13.52
CA ASN A 485 22.24 -13.44 13.97
C ASN A 485 21.11 -12.67 14.62
N LEU A 486 19.96 -12.55 13.98
CA LEU A 486 18.78 -11.84 14.49
C LEU A 486 18.13 -12.53 15.73
N ASP A 487 18.54 -13.74 16.05
CA ASP A 487 18.03 -14.49 17.22
C ASP A 487 18.90 -14.28 18.46
N THR A 488 19.97 -13.48 18.36
CA THR A 488 20.80 -12.96 19.46
C THR A 488 20.69 -11.44 19.51
N TRP A 489 20.93 -10.85 20.68
CA TRP A 489 20.78 -9.38 20.81
C TRP A 489 21.56 -8.84 22.00
N TRP A 490 21.96 -7.58 21.89
CA TRP A 490 22.31 -6.77 23.03
C TRP A 490 21.03 -6.28 23.75
N GLU A 491 21.07 -6.23 25.07
CA GLU A 491 20.02 -5.66 25.92
C GLU A 491 20.66 -4.77 27.01
N ALA A 492 20.06 -3.61 27.28
CA ALA A 492 20.49 -2.74 28.36
C ALA A 492 20.36 -3.43 29.73
N ALA A 493 21.09 -2.94 30.74
CA ALA A 493 20.98 -3.45 32.10
C ALA A 493 19.56 -3.26 32.66
N PRO A 494 19.09 -4.14 33.54
CA PRO A 494 17.74 -4.04 34.12
C PRO A 494 17.41 -2.66 34.66
N GLY A 495 16.25 -2.14 34.32
CA GLY A 495 15.75 -0.83 34.69
C GLY A 495 16.30 0.35 33.89
N GLN A 496 17.24 0.12 32.98
CA GLN A 496 17.80 1.18 32.12
C GLN A 496 16.93 1.39 30.87
N ARG A 497 16.46 2.61 30.67
CA ARG A 497 15.62 3.01 29.50
C ARG A 497 16.42 3.79 28.45
N THR A 498 17.67 4.08 28.73
CA THR A 498 18.61 4.79 27.86
C THR A 498 19.92 4.02 27.81
N ALA A 499 20.66 4.17 26.72
CA ALA A 499 21.96 3.55 26.58
C ALA A 499 22.80 4.25 25.52
N MET A 500 24.10 4.08 25.62
CA MET A 500 25.06 4.57 24.64
C MET A 500 25.93 3.41 24.17
N LEU A 501 25.80 3.03 22.90
CA LEU A 501 26.66 2.03 22.27
C LEU A 501 27.71 2.73 21.42
N THR A 502 28.97 2.30 21.52
CA THR A 502 30.08 2.81 20.74
C THR A 502 30.74 1.68 19.95
N LEU A 503 30.69 1.81 18.64
CA LEU A 503 31.41 0.94 17.71
C LEU A 503 32.76 1.56 17.38
N LYS A 504 33.86 0.83 17.63
CA LYS A 504 35.22 1.14 17.17
C LYS A 504 35.59 0.18 16.06
N LEU A 505 35.83 0.73 14.87
CA LEU A 505 36.30 -0.03 13.71
C LEU A 505 37.81 -0.27 13.77
N PRO A 506 38.32 -1.36 13.18
CA PRO A 506 39.77 -1.61 13.09
C PRO A 506 40.53 -0.53 12.31
N LYS A 507 39.85 0.09 11.35
CA LYS A 507 40.34 1.22 10.53
C LYS A 507 39.14 2.10 10.15
N ALA A 508 39.39 3.36 9.84
CA ALA A 508 38.34 4.26 9.35
C ALA A 508 37.68 3.67 8.09
N ALA A 509 36.36 3.71 8.06
CA ALA A 509 35.53 3.30 6.94
C ALA A 509 34.66 4.47 6.47
N THR A 510 34.38 4.48 5.17
CA THR A 510 33.49 5.45 4.55
C THR A 510 32.12 4.81 4.32
N PHE A 511 31.07 5.36 4.89
CA PHE A 511 29.70 4.88 4.78
C PHE A 511 28.72 6.04 4.69
N ASP A 512 27.51 5.76 4.21
CA ASP A 512 26.39 6.69 4.13
C ASP A 512 25.05 6.03 4.48
N VAL A 513 25.08 4.75 4.88
CA VAL A 513 23.90 4.01 5.33
C VAL A 513 24.17 3.34 6.68
N VAL A 514 23.22 3.45 7.59
CA VAL A 514 23.19 2.71 8.87
C VAL A 514 21.92 1.86 8.93
N SER A 515 22.07 0.61 9.33
CA SER A 515 20.96 -0.30 9.62
C SER A 515 20.92 -0.59 11.11
N LEU A 516 19.72 -0.54 11.72
CA LEU A 516 19.47 -0.98 13.11
C LEU A 516 18.27 -1.91 13.12
N GLN A 517 18.30 -2.95 13.96
CA GLN A 517 17.21 -3.90 14.16
C GLN A 517 17.05 -4.20 15.66
N GLU A 518 15.82 -4.07 16.19
CA GLU A 518 15.49 -4.51 17.54
C GLU A 518 15.23 -6.02 17.57
N ALA A 519 15.36 -6.65 18.73
CA ALA A 519 15.02 -8.05 18.95
C ALA A 519 13.52 -8.28 19.09
N VAL A 520 12.74 -7.82 18.10
CA VAL A 520 11.27 -7.77 18.18
C VAL A 520 10.63 -9.12 18.41
N ASP A 521 11.23 -10.19 17.87
CA ASP A 521 10.72 -11.55 17.95
C ASP A 521 10.77 -12.10 19.40
N HIS A 522 11.69 -11.58 20.22
CA HIS A 522 11.97 -12.06 21.57
C HIS A 522 11.64 -11.03 22.66
N ARG A 523 11.64 -9.74 22.29
CA ARG A 523 11.58 -8.64 23.25
C ARG A 523 10.54 -7.56 22.91
N GLY A 524 9.85 -7.68 21.77
CA GLY A 524 8.92 -6.66 21.29
C GLY A 524 9.63 -5.37 20.83
N GLN A 525 8.86 -4.40 20.38
CA GLN A 525 9.37 -3.10 19.93
C GLN A 525 9.42 -2.13 21.10
N ARG A 526 10.58 -1.49 21.35
CA ARG A 526 10.82 -0.73 22.57
C ARG A 526 11.36 0.67 22.35
N ILE A 527 12.29 0.87 21.40
CA ILE A 527 13.01 2.13 21.20
C ILE A 527 12.04 3.21 20.72
N GLU A 528 12.00 4.33 21.45
CA GLU A 528 11.16 5.51 21.16
C GLU A 528 11.94 6.65 20.53
N SER A 529 13.24 6.77 20.86
CA SER A 529 14.10 7.82 20.32
C SER A 529 15.57 7.42 20.40
N PHE A 530 16.33 7.77 19.36
CA PHE A 530 17.77 7.55 19.30
C PHE A 530 18.45 8.55 18.38
N SER A 531 19.78 8.68 18.52
CA SER A 531 20.62 9.43 17.59
C SER A 531 21.88 8.67 17.21
N ILE A 532 22.41 8.99 16.04
CA ILE A 532 23.67 8.48 15.51
C ILE A 532 24.69 9.60 15.51
N ASP A 533 25.87 9.37 16.09
CA ASP A 533 26.99 10.28 16.03
C ASP A 533 28.22 9.61 15.39
N ALA A 534 29.03 10.40 14.68
CA ALA A 534 30.32 9.98 14.12
C ALA A 534 31.45 10.79 14.76
N TRP A 535 32.59 10.13 15.03
CA TRP A 535 33.78 10.77 15.59
C TRP A 535 34.63 11.39 14.45
N ASP A 536 35.00 12.66 14.57
CA ASP A 536 35.81 13.36 13.56
C ASP A 536 37.34 13.39 13.87
N GLY A 537 37.73 12.70 14.93
CA GLY A 537 39.09 12.72 15.46
C GLY A 537 39.29 13.64 16.67
N SER A 538 38.34 14.54 16.93
CA SER A 538 38.38 15.49 18.06
C SER A 538 37.08 15.55 18.85
N LYS A 539 35.94 15.41 18.21
CA LYS A 539 34.59 15.48 18.81
C LYS A 539 33.61 14.55 18.13
N TRP A 540 32.51 14.31 18.83
CA TRP A 540 31.35 13.61 18.27
C TRP A 540 30.46 14.61 17.52
N ASN A 541 30.15 14.30 16.26
CA ASN A 541 29.20 15.06 15.45
C ASN A 541 27.92 14.24 15.29
N LYS A 542 26.78 14.82 15.64
CA LYS A 542 25.46 14.19 15.45
C LYS A 542 25.17 14.13 13.95
N MET A 543 24.91 12.94 13.47
CA MET A 543 24.57 12.65 12.08
C MET A 543 23.07 12.66 11.86
N ASP A 544 22.33 12.07 12.79
CA ASP A 544 20.88 11.91 12.69
C ASP A 544 20.23 11.76 14.07
N GLU A 545 18.94 12.04 14.13
CA GLU A 545 18.09 11.82 15.29
C GLU A 545 16.73 11.31 14.83
N GLN A 546 16.32 10.18 15.37
CA GLN A 546 15.16 9.45 14.91
C GLN A 546 14.33 8.91 16.08
N THR A 547 13.17 8.36 15.77
CA THR A 547 12.21 7.83 16.74
C THR A 547 12.35 6.32 16.91
N THR A 548 11.54 5.50 16.17
CA THR A 548 11.48 4.05 16.34
C THR A 548 12.52 3.31 15.51
N VAL A 549 12.92 2.14 15.99
CA VAL A 549 13.72 1.17 15.22
C VAL A 549 12.84 0.04 14.69
N GLY A 550 12.32 -0.82 15.58
CA GLY A 550 11.48 -1.95 15.22
C GLY A 550 12.25 -3.08 14.53
N HIS A 551 11.57 -3.81 13.63
CA HIS A 551 12.17 -4.92 12.88
C HIS A 551 13.37 -4.46 12.05
N LYS A 552 13.25 -3.30 11.36
CA LYS A 552 14.37 -2.69 10.62
C LYS A 552 14.23 -1.18 10.51
N ARG A 553 15.32 -0.47 10.79
CA ARG A 553 15.49 0.95 10.52
C ARG A 553 16.72 1.17 9.65
N LEU A 554 16.53 1.83 8.50
CA LEU A 554 17.61 2.25 7.61
C LEU A 554 17.69 3.77 7.62
N LEU A 555 18.89 4.29 7.82
CA LEU A 555 19.21 5.71 7.71
C LEU A 555 20.18 5.88 6.55
N ARG A 556 19.94 6.89 5.71
CA ARG A 556 20.77 7.19 4.55
C ARG A 556 21.05 8.68 4.44
N TRP A 557 22.28 9.05 4.17
CA TRP A 557 22.72 10.43 4.00
C TRP A 557 23.29 10.69 2.61
N ASN A 558 23.06 11.90 2.09
CA ASN A 558 23.58 12.31 0.78
C ASN A 558 25.12 12.48 0.77
N SER A 559 25.72 12.73 1.92
CA SER A 559 27.17 12.90 2.07
C SER A 559 27.75 11.77 2.90
N PRO A 560 28.65 10.94 2.33
CA PRO A 560 29.33 9.88 3.07
C PRO A 560 30.18 10.43 4.20
N VAL A 561 30.28 9.66 5.27
CA VAL A 561 31.11 9.94 6.44
C VAL A 561 32.25 8.95 6.52
N THR A 562 33.46 9.45 6.79
CA THR A 562 34.65 8.61 7.03
C THR A 562 35.07 8.71 8.48
N THR A 563 34.95 7.61 9.21
CA THR A 563 35.31 7.53 10.64
C THR A 563 35.68 6.11 11.04
N ASP A 564 36.40 6.00 12.15
CA ASP A 564 36.67 4.72 12.81
C ASP A 564 35.80 4.52 14.08
N GLN A 565 34.93 5.51 14.44
CA GLN A 565 34.05 5.37 15.59
C GLN A 565 32.66 5.92 15.29
N VAL A 566 31.65 5.09 15.58
CA VAL A 566 30.22 5.43 15.48
C VAL A 566 29.57 5.22 16.84
N ARG A 567 28.70 6.12 17.24
CA ARG A 567 27.98 6.04 18.49
C ARG A 567 26.48 6.08 18.25
N ILE A 568 25.77 5.13 18.87
CA ILE A 568 24.31 5.10 18.93
C ILE A 568 23.92 5.51 20.34
N ARG A 569 23.14 6.58 20.46
CA ARG A 569 22.57 7.02 21.74
C ARG A 569 21.07 6.75 21.72
N ILE A 570 20.61 5.78 22.50
CA ILE A 570 19.19 5.53 22.75
C ILE A 570 18.76 6.44 23.87
N THR A 571 17.91 7.42 23.56
CA THR A 571 17.50 8.50 24.47
C THR A 571 16.13 8.26 25.10
N GLY A 572 15.36 7.28 24.58
CA GLY A 572 14.08 6.85 25.13
C GLY A 572 13.70 5.45 24.67
N SER A 573 13.13 4.68 25.61
CA SER A 573 12.63 3.33 25.36
C SER A 573 11.53 2.95 26.36
N ARG A 574 10.57 2.14 25.91
CA ARG A 574 9.45 1.65 26.74
C ARG A 574 9.90 0.68 27.83
N LEU A 575 10.91 -0.14 27.53
CA LEU A 575 11.62 -1.03 28.48
C LEU A 575 13.11 -0.93 28.22
N GLU A 576 13.91 -1.86 28.77
CA GLU A 576 15.32 -1.98 28.44
C GLU A 576 15.47 -2.07 26.92
N PRO A 577 16.15 -1.11 26.25
CA PRO A 577 16.32 -1.19 24.80
C PRO A 577 17.13 -2.40 24.37
N THR A 578 16.84 -2.90 23.17
CA THR A 578 17.53 -4.04 22.55
C THR A 578 18.00 -3.69 21.17
N LEU A 579 19.10 -4.31 20.72
CA LEU A 579 19.52 -4.35 19.33
C LEU A 579 19.91 -5.79 18.98
N ALA A 580 19.21 -6.38 18.01
CA ALA A 580 19.58 -7.68 17.43
C ALA A 580 20.75 -7.49 16.46
N GLU A 581 20.71 -6.47 15.61
CA GLU A 581 21.77 -6.21 14.66
C GLU A 581 21.97 -4.71 14.38
N MET A 582 23.20 -4.35 14.07
CA MET A 582 23.57 -3.08 13.46
C MET A 582 24.53 -3.27 12.28
N GLY A 583 24.44 -2.38 11.30
CA GLY A 583 25.32 -2.40 10.13
C GLY A 583 25.66 -0.99 9.65
N LEU A 584 26.85 -0.89 9.06
CA LEU A 584 27.33 0.27 8.32
C LEU A 584 27.54 -0.13 6.88
N PHE A 585 27.00 0.64 5.94
CA PHE A 585 27.08 0.32 4.53
C PHE A 585 27.41 1.56 3.71
N LYS A 586 27.98 1.32 2.55
CA LYS A 586 28.20 2.35 1.53
C LYS A 586 27.23 2.08 0.39
N GLN A 587 26.34 3.03 0.13
CA GLN A 587 25.44 2.89 -1.01
C GLN A 587 26.22 2.72 -2.29
N ALA A 588 25.82 1.73 -3.09
CA ALA A 588 26.45 1.47 -4.37
C ALA A 588 26.30 2.70 -5.29
N GLU A 589 27.39 3.13 -5.87
CA GLU A 589 27.40 4.24 -6.81
C GLU A 589 26.89 3.76 -8.16
N LEU A 590 25.64 4.07 -8.44
CA LEU A 590 25.14 4.04 -9.81
C LEU A 590 25.19 5.43 -10.43
N VAL A 591 25.42 5.47 -11.72
CA VAL A 591 25.26 6.70 -12.48
C VAL A 591 23.83 7.19 -12.32
N GLN A 592 23.68 8.34 -11.65
CA GLN A 592 22.36 8.90 -11.36
C GLN A 592 21.56 9.12 -12.65
N PRO A 593 20.25 8.94 -12.64
CA PRO A 593 19.43 9.23 -13.80
C PRO A 593 19.47 10.73 -14.07
N PRO A 594 19.33 11.14 -15.31
CA PRO A 594 19.13 12.55 -15.63
C PRO A 594 17.75 13.00 -15.13
N VAL A 595 17.60 14.29 -14.87
CA VAL A 595 16.32 14.89 -14.48
C VAL A 595 15.59 15.38 -15.74
N ILE A 596 14.39 14.85 -15.98
CA ILE A 596 13.51 15.29 -17.06
C ILE A 596 12.58 16.37 -16.47
N SER A 597 12.61 17.57 -17.03
CA SER A 597 11.78 18.70 -16.55
C SER A 597 10.27 18.42 -16.72
N GLU A 598 9.43 19.26 -16.11
CA GLU A 598 8.05 19.41 -16.57
C GLU A 598 8.05 19.92 -18.02
N ARG A 599 6.98 19.62 -18.75
CA ARG A 599 6.75 20.16 -20.09
C ARG A 599 6.28 21.61 -19.96
N ASP A 600 7.01 22.52 -20.57
CA ASP A 600 6.62 23.93 -20.53
C ASP A 600 5.35 24.21 -21.36
N ILE A 601 4.81 25.41 -21.23
CA ILE A 601 3.60 25.86 -21.94
C ILE A 601 3.77 25.83 -23.47
N ASN A 602 5.01 25.80 -23.98
CA ASN A 602 5.32 25.68 -25.41
C ASN A 602 5.47 24.24 -25.88
N GLY A 603 5.27 23.26 -24.99
CA GLY A 603 5.39 21.85 -25.28
C GLY A 603 6.82 21.33 -25.32
N SER A 604 7.77 22.03 -24.68
CA SER A 604 9.18 21.65 -24.66
C SER A 604 9.59 21.06 -23.31
N VAL A 605 10.52 20.10 -23.34
CA VAL A 605 11.09 19.40 -22.18
C VAL A 605 12.61 19.53 -22.24
N THR A 606 13.24 19.80 -21.10
CA THR A 606 14.69 19.75 -20.93
C THR A 606 15.13 18.54 -20.12
N ILE A 607 16.37 18.10 -20.33
CA ILE A 607 16.98 16.98 -19.61
C ILE A 607 18.30 17.43 -19.02
N ASP A 608 18.43 17.35 -17.70
CA ASP A 608 19.64 17.77 -16.99
C ASP A 608 20.39 16.56 -16.38
N SER A 609 21.70 16.56 -16.50
CA SER A 609 22.58 15.57 -15.87
C SER A 609 23.24 16.17 -14.63
N ALA A 610 23.05 15.57 -13.46
CA ALA A 610 23.57 16.05 -12.17
C ALA A 610 25.11 16.21 -12.12
N LYS A 611 25.87 15.48 -12.97
CA LYS A 611 27.34 15.51 -13.03
C LYS A 611 27.86 15.98 -14.40
N GLY A 612 27.01 16.54 -15.24
CA GLY A 612 27.38 16.95 -16.60
C GLY A 612 27.75 15.80 -17.52
N LEU A 613 27.30 14.57 -17.21
CA LEU A 613 27.52 13.41 -18.05
C LEU A 613 26.73 13.52 -19.36
N PRO A 614 27.22 12.94 -20.46
CA PRO A 614 26.41 12.82 -21.68
C PRO A 614 25.09 12.07 -21.38
N VAL A 615 23.99 12.58 -21.94
CA VAL A 615 22.67 11.97 -21.81
C VAL A 615 22.25 11.42 -23.17
N VAL A 616 21.70 10.23 -23.20
CA VAL A 616 20.99 9.64 -24.34
C VAL A 616 19.52 9.47 -24.02
N TYR A 617 18.65 9.59 -25.04
CA TYR A 617 17.22 9.51 -24.85
C TYR A 617 16.49 8.81 -26.00
N THR A 618 15.25 8.37 -25.75
CA THR A 618 14.29 7.83 -26.71
C THR A 618 12.91 8.46 -26.49
N LEU A 619 12.08 8.46 -27.54
CA LEU A 619 10.69 8.95 -27.55
C LEU A 619 9.69 7.89 -28.06
N ASP A 620 10.12 6.69 -28.31
CA ASP A 620 9.38 5.58 -28.92
C ASP A 620 8.97 4.50 -27.88
N GLY A 621 9.09 4.80 -26.59
CA GLY A 621 8.79 3.89 -25.49
C GLY A 621 9.89 2.85 -25.23
N THR A 622 11.01 2.87 -25.98
CA THR A 622 12.12 1.94 -25.75
C THR A 622 13.09 2.47 -24.71
N VAL A 623 13.71 1.56 -23.95
CA VAL A 623 14.79 1.92 -23.02
C VAL A 623 16.03 2.39 -23.81
N PRO A 624 16.64 3.55 -23.48
CA PRO A 624 17.81 4.03 -24.15
C PRO A 624 18.97 3.04 -24.11
N THR A 625 19.77 3.03 -25.15
CA THR A 625 21.05 2.32 -25.24
C THR A 625 22.18 3.35 -25.36
N PRO A 626 23.48 2.99 -25.18
CA PRO A 626 24.59 3.91 -25.43
C PRO A 626 24.63 4.47 -26.86
N ARG A 627 23.86 3.89 -27.78
CA ARG A 627 23.75 4.30 -29.19
C ARG A 627 22.49 5.13 -29.49
N SER A 628 21.63 5.34 -28.50
CA SER A 628 20.43 6.16 -28.66
C SER A 628 20.76 7.64 -28.88
N THR A 629 19.76 8.44 -29.24
CA THR A 629 19.95 9.87 -29.56
C THR A 629 20.57 10.61 -28.40
N VAL A 630 21.68 11.33 -28.68
CA VAL A 630 22.35 12.15 -27.65
C VAL A 630 21.55 13.44 -27.43
N TYR A 631 21.21 13.74 -26.19
CA TYR A 631 20.55 15.00 -25.81
C TYR A 631 21.48 16.19 -25.98
N ARG A 632 20.99 17.25 -26.67
CA ARG A 632 21.77 18.48 -26.93
C ARG A 632 20.99 19.76 -26.66
N SER A 633 19.64 19.71 -26.71
CA SER A 633 18.77 20.87 -26.58
C SER A 633 17.35 20.41 -26.21
N ALA A 634 16.50 21.34 -25.80
CA ALA A 634 15.11 21.05 -25.46
C ALA A 634 14.40 20.22 -26.54
N ILE A 635 13.59 19.28 -26.12
CA ILE A 635 12.85 18.31 -26.93
C ILE A 635 11.40 18.79 -27.04
N ALA A 636 10.90 18.94 -28.27
CA ALA A 636 9.51 19.34 -28.49
C ALA A 636 8.60 18.09 -28.46
N ILE A 637 7.63 18.10 -27.54
CA ILE A 637 6.60 17.06 -27.39
C ILE A 637 5.19 17.67 -27.22
N PRO A 638 4.75 18.53 -28.16
CA PRO A 638 3.50 19.28 -28.01
C PRO A 638 2.25 18.39 -27.97
N ARG A 639 2.34 17.15 -28.46
CA ARG A 639 1.23 16.18 -28.47
C ARG A 639 1.28 15.20 -27.29
N GLY A 640 2.19 15.42 -26.35
CA GLY A 640 2.51 14.45 -25.32
C GLY A 640 3.39 13.30 -25.85
N GLY A 641 3.60 12.32 -25.01
CA GLY A 641 4.44 11.17 -25.30
C GLY A 641 5.35 10.83 -24.13
N GLU A 642 6.15 9.80 -24.29
CA GLU A 642 7.03 9.27 -23.26
C GLU A 642 8.47 9.62 -23.60
N VAL A 643 9.20 10.11 -22.58
CA VAL A 643 10.64 10.41 -22.69
C VAL A 643 11.37 9.46 -21.76
N TYR A 644 12.26 8.64 -22.33
CA TYR A 644 13.24 7.85 -21.56
C TYR A 644 14.60 8.48 -21.74
N ALA A 645 15.36 8.63 -20.67
CA ALA A 645 16.69 9.19 -20.72
C ALA A 645 17.64 8.51 -19.72
N ALA A 646 18.92 8.38 -20.09
CA ALA A 646 19.96 7.84 -19.24
C ALA A 646 21.28 8.60 -19.41
N CYS A 647 22.04 8.77 -18.33
CA CYS A 647 23.39 9.26 -18.40
C CYS A 647 24.34 8.15 -18.91
N VAL A 648 25.36 8.53 -19.65
CA VAL A 648 26.43 7.61 -20.09
C VAL A 648 27.67 7.87 -19.24
N ALA A 649 28.12 6.85 -18.51
CA ALA A 649 29.36 6.91 -17.73
C ALA A 649 30.60 7.02 -18.61
N PRO A 650 31.75 7.49 -18.08
CA PRO A 650 33.00 7.57 -18.85
C PRO A 650 33.51 6.21 -19.39
N ASP A 651 33.11 5.12 -18.77
CA ASP A 651 33.40 3.75 -19.19
C ASP A 651 32.40 3.20 -20.23
N GLY A 652 31.46 4.02 -20.67
CA GLY A 652 30.41 3.67 -21.64
C GLY A 652 29.20 2.93 -21.09
N ARG A 653 29.16 2.62 -19.78
CA ARG A 653 27.97 2.04 -19.15
C ARG A 653 26.83 3.07 -19.06
N LEU A 654 25.62 2.60 -19.28
CA LEU A 654 24.44 3.41 -18.98
C LEU A 654 24.19 3.49 -17.48
N GLY A 655 23.82 4.67 -17.05
CA GLY A 655 23.26 4.91 -15.72
C GLY A 655 21.79 4.48 -15.61
N MET A 656 21.21 4.81 -14.47
CA MET A 656 19.76 4.64 -14.25
C MET A 656 18.96 5.40 -15.30
N VAL A 657 17.89 4.78 -15.77
CA VAL A 657 16.99 5.39 -16.76
C VAL A 657 15.94 6.22 -16.01
N ALA A 658 15.86 7.50 -16.34
CA ALA A 658 14.70 8.33 -16.02
C ALA A 658 13.66 8.13 -17.11
N SER A 659 12.39 8.05 -16.72
CA SER A 659 11.28 8.12 -17.66
C SER A 659 10.24 9.14 -17.18
N LYS A 660 9.61 9.82 -18.14
CA LYS A 660 8.52 10.74 -17.86
C LYS A 660 7.51 10.71 -19.00
N TYR A 661 6.27 10.49 -18.62
CA TYR A 661 5.13 10.55 -19.54
C TYR A 661 4.45 11.90 -19.44
N PHE A 662 4.15 12.48 -20.58
CA PHE A 662 3.44 13.75 -20.73
C PHE A 662 2.12 13.48 -21.42
N ALA A 663 1.04 13.50 -20.66
CA ALA A 663 -0.28 13.28 -21.20
C ALA A 663 -0.80 14.49 -21.97
N GLY A 664 -1.56 14.23 -23.01
CA GLY A 664 -2.35 15.20 -23.72
C GLY A 664 -1.57 16.27 -24.48
N LEU A 665 -2.32 17.21 -25.06
CA LEU A 665 -1.76 18.34 -25.77
C LEU A 665 -1.14 19.35 -24.81
N ALA A 666 -0.02 19.94 -25.19
CA ALA A 666 0.50 21.12 -24.50
C ALA A 666 -0.48 22.31 -24.67
N PRO A 667 -0.70 23.13 -23.63
CA PRO A 667 -1.71 24.19 -23.65
C PRO A 667 -1.25 25.44 -24.44
N ILE A 668 -0.64 25.25 -25.61
CA ILE A 668 -0.06 26.33 -26.43
C ILE A 668 -1.13 27.27 -26.89
N GLY A 669 -1.14 28.50 -26.34
CA GLY A 669 -2.12 29.51 -26.67
C GLY A 669 -3.53 29.31 -26.14
N TRP A 670 -3.72 28.34 -25.23
CA TRP A 670 -5.00 28.08 -24.59
C TRP A 670 -5.43 29.24 -23.68
N LYS A 671 -6.75 29.41 -23.54
CA LYS A 671 -7.32 30.43 -22.66
C LYS A 671 -8.52 29.89 -21.91
N VAL A 672 -8.61 30.20 -20.63
CA VAL A 672 -9.87 30.04 -19.90
C VAL A 672 -10.87 31.07 -20.41
N VAL A 673 -12.00 30.58 -20.92
CA VAL A 673 -13.12 31.41 -21.39
C VAL A 673 -14.01 31.79 -20.22
N SER A 674 -14.30 30.81 -19.36
CA SER A 674 -15.09 31.01 -18.15
C SER A 674 -14.78 29.97 -17.09
N ALA A 675 -14.87 30.41 -15.84
CA ALA A 675 -14.97 29.56 -14.67
C ALA A 675 -16.07 30.17 -13.78
N ASP A 676 -16.94 29.35 -13.24
CA ASP A 676 -18.05 29.84 -12.40
C ASP A 676 -17.56 30.30 -11.02
N SER A 677 -16.43 29.75 -10.55
CA SER A 677 -15.80 30.11 -9.28
C SER A 677 -14.29 29.93 -9.32
N GLN A 678 -13.56 30.81 -8.64
CA GLN A 678 -12.12 30.68 -8.42
C GLN A 678 -11.65 31.47 -7.21
N GLU A 679 -10.63 30.99 -6.50
CA GLU A 679 -9.90 31.74 -5.50
C GLU A 679 -8.89 32.70 -6.15
N ALA A 680 -8.65 33.86 -5.49
CA ALA A 680 -7.73 34.86 -6.01
C ALA A 680 -6.30 34.36 -6.20
N ASN A 681 -5.83 33.48 -5.30
CA ASN A 681 -4.49 32.90 -5.33
C ASN A 681 -4.42 31.53 -6.03
N SER A 682 -5.55 31.05 -6.54
CA SER A 682 -5.69 29.76 -7.25
C SER A 682 -6.65 29.91 -8.43
N PRO A 683 -6.32 30.80 -9.40
CA PRO A 683 -7.19 31.11 -10.52
C PRO A 683 -7.37 29.94 -11.46
N ALA A 684 -8.45 29.94 -12.23
CA ALA A 684 -8.79 28.87 -13.16
C ALA A 684 -7.71 28.63 -14.24
N SER A 685 -6.89 29.64 -14.55
CA SER A 685 -5.78 29.49 -15.49
C SER A 685 -4.69 28.53 -15.03
N TYR A 686 -4.60 28.24 -13.73
CA TYR A 686 -3.66 27.24 -13.20
C TYR A 686 -4.02 25.81 -13.59
N ALA A 687 -5.26 25.53 -13.96
CA ALA A 687 -5.63 24.22 -14.49
C ALA A 687 -5.12 23.93 -15.92
N ILE A 688 -4.47 24.91 -16.57
CA ILE A 688 -3.94 24.80 -17.94
C ILE A 688 -2.59 25.51 -18.07
N ASP A 689 -1.79 25.66 -17.03
CA ASP A 689 -0.51 26.38 -17.08
C ASP A 689 0.71 25.48 -17.29
N GLY A 690 0.51 24.15 -17.27
CA GLY A 690 1.57 23.15 -17.43
C GLY A 690 2.39 22.93 -16.17
N ASN A 691 1.95 23.44 -15.02
CA ASN A 691 2.64 23.32 -13.74
C ASN A 691 1.83 22.49 -12.74
N PRO A 692 2.16 21.23 -12.49
CA PRO A 692 1.41 20.36 -11.58
C PRO A 692 1.40 20.83 -10.10
N ASN A 693 2.22 21.83 -9.75
CA ASN A 693 2.29 22.37 -8.38
C ASN A 693 1.36 23.58 -8.16
N THR A 694 0.73 24.10 -9.19
CA THR A 694 -0.33 25.12 -9.11
C THR A 694 -1.69 24.46 -9.18
N ILE A 695 -2.73 25.09 -8.67
CA ILE A 695 -4.09 24.52 -8.73
C ILE A 695 -5.12 25.59 -9.05
N TRP A 696 -6.08 25.28 -9.89
CA TRP A 696 -7.38 25.92 -9.84
C TRP A 696 -8.12 25.45 -8.58
N GLN A 697 -8.67 26.38 -7.83
CA GLN A 697 -9.52 26.11 -6.67
C GLN A 697 -10.74 27.03 -6.72
N THR A 698 -11.95 26.49 -6.60
CA THR A 698 -13.16 27.30 -6.37
C THR A 698 -13.08 28.00 -5.01
N ARG A 699 -13.84 29.08 -4.82
CA ARG A 699 -13.88 29.78 -3.53
C ARG A 699 -14.24 28.83 -2.40
N LEU A 700 -13.51 28.93 -1.29
CA LEU A 700 -13.67 28.10 -0.09
C LEU A 700 -14.79 28.66 0.82
N THR A 701 -15.97 28.90 0.27
CA THR A 701 -17.13 29.43 0.99
C THR A 701 -18.22 28.36 1.11
N ALA A 702 -18.96 28.36 2.21
CA ALA A 702 -19.96 27.35 2.50
C ALA A 702 -21.27 27.49 1.69
N ASP A 703 -21.40 28.57 0.94
CA ASP A 703 -22.55 28.88 0.07
C ASP A 703 -22.38 28.41 -1.38
N LEU A 704 -21.22 27.89 -1.72
CA LEU A 704 -20.98 27.28 -3.03
C LEU A 704 -21.41 25.81 -3.03
N ALA A 705 -22.08 25.42 -4.10
CA ALA A 705 -22.52 24.06 -4.32
C ALA A 705 -22.14 23.60 -5.72
N LEU A 706 -21.78 22.33 -5.82
CA LEU A 706 -21.61 21.65 -7.12
C LEU A 706 -22.92 21.71 -7.94
N PRO A 707 -22.87 21.75 -9.26
CA PRO A 707 -21.67 21.55 -10.11
C PRO A 707 -20.87 22.83 -10.36
N HIS A 708 -19.54 22.67 -10.51
CA HIS A 708 -18.62 23.75 -10.94
C HIS A 708 -18.08 23.50 -12.34
N GLN A 709 -17.86 24.55 -13.12
CA GLN A 709 -17.47 24.47 -14.53
C GLN A 709 -16.25 25.28 -14.86
N LEU A 710 -15.39 24.68 -15.68
CA LEU A 710 -14.29 25.35 -16.37
C LEU A 710 -14.44 25.17 -17.88
N THR A 711 -14.44 26.29 -18.65
CA THR A 711 -14.45 26.28 -20.11
C THR A 711 -13.17 26.87 -20.69
N VAL A 712 -12.55 26.11 -21.59
CA VAL A 712 -11.26 26.47 -22.22
C VAL A 712 -11.40 26.58 -23.75
N ASP A 713 -10.79 27.63 -24.34
CA ASP A 713 -10.52 27.78 -25.77
C ASP A 713 -9.09 27.30 -26.07
N MET A 714 -8.93 26.26 -26.85
CA MET A 714 -7.63 25.71 -27.27
C MET A 714 -6.99 26.53 -28.44
N GLY A 715 -7.63 27.63 -28.86
CA GLY A 715 -7.13 28.53 -29.92
C GLY A 715 -7.41 28.02 -31.33
N SER A 716 -7.39 26.75 -31.61
CA SER A 716 -7.68 26.10 -32.89
C SER A 716 -8.38 24.75 -32.70
N PRO A 717 -9.08 24.26 -33.72
CA PRO A 717 -9.66 22.92 -33.68
C PRO A 717 -8.57 21.85 -33.64
N HIS A 718 -8.73 20.88 -32.72
CA HIS A 718 -7.91 19.67 -32.61
C HIS A 718 -8.78 18.43 -32.75
N ARG A 719 -8.21 17.32 -33.28
CA ARG A 719 -8.85 16.02 -33.23
C ARG A 719 -8.43 15.35 -31.92
N ILE A 720 -9.37 15.19 -31.00
CA ILE A 720 -9.12 14.66 -29.65
C ILE A 720 -9.93 13.40 -29.41
N ALA A 721 -9.39 12.50 -28.57
CA ALA A 721 -9.98 11.20 -28.26
C ALA A 721 -10.07 10.94 -26.74
N GLY A 722 -10.00 11.99 -25.93
CA GLY A 722 -10.07 11.89 -24.49
C GLY A 722 -9.70 13.20 -23.80
N PHE A 723 -9.70 13.18 -22.49
CA PHE A 723 -9.18 14.28 -21.67
C PHE A 723 -8.38 13.73 -20.49
N THR A 724 -7.63 14.61 -19.84
CA THR A 724 -6.89 14.29 -18.61
C THR A 724 -7.33 15.22 -17.48
N TYR A 725 -7.28 14.71 -16.25
CA TYR A 725 -7.46 15.46 -15.02
C TYR A 725 -6.36 15.07 -14.04
N LEU A 726 -5.56 16.01 -13.62
CA LEU A 726 -4.61 15.86 -12.54
C LEU A 726 -5.19 16.49 -11.28
N PRO A 727 -5.46 15.72 -10.22
CA PRO A 727 -5.87 16.28 -8.94
C PRO A 727 -4.74 17.08 -8.32
N ARG A 728 -5.06 17.89 -7.31
CA ARG A 728 -4.05 18.63 -6.55
C ARG A 728 -2.97 17.72 -5.97
N GLN A 729 -1.72 18.20 -5.95
CA GLN A 729 -0.53 17.43 -5.59
C GLN A 729 0.02 17.76 -4.20
N ASP A 730 -0.68 18.59 -3.42
CA ASP A 730 -0.25 19.04 -2.08
C ASP A 730 -0.71 18.13 -0.92
N GLY A 731 -1.24 16.93 -1.25
CA GLY A 731 -1.73 15.96 -0.27
C GLY A 731 -3.09 16.29 0.36
N SER A 732 -3.75 17.37 -0.06
CA SER A 732 -5.11 17.73 0.37
C SER A 732 -6.15 17.08 -0.54
N HIS A 733 -7.28 16.64 0.03
CA HIS A 733 -8.43 16.14 -0.73
C HIS A 733 -9.50 17.22 -1.00
N ASN A 734 -9.27 18.47 -0.58
CA ASN A 734 -10.25 19.54 -0.73
C ASN A 734 -10.52 19.87 -2.21
N GLY A 735 -11.77 19.63 -2.63
CA GLY A 735 -12.21 19.88 -4.00
C GLY A 735 -11.73 18.86 -5.03
N VAL A 736 -11.10 17.76 -4.63
CA VAL A 736 -10.73 16.68 -5.56
C VAL A 736 -12.01 16.09 -6.16
N VAL A 737 -12.10 16.10 -7.50
CA VAL A 737 -13.31 15.68 -8.21
C VAL A 737 -13.43 14.17 -8.24
N GLU A 738 -14.57 13.65 -7.82
CA GLU A 738 -14.92 12.23 -7.92
C GLU A 738 -15.77 11.94 -9.16
N ASN A 739 -16.85 12.72 -9.37
CA ASN A 739 -17.71 12.57 -10.54
C ASN A 739 -17.67 13.84 -11.40
N TYR A 740 -17.74 13.63 -12.70
CA TYR A 740 -17.55 14.70 -13.68
C TYR A 740 -18.41 14.52 -14.93
N ARG A 741 -18.53 15.62 -15.70
CA ARG A 741 -19.00 15.64 -17.09
C ARG A 741 -17.92 16.31 -17.95
N PHE A 742 -17.77 15.83 -19.19
CA PHE A 742 -16.87 16.45 -20.16
C PHE A 742 -17.58 16.68 -21.49
N GLU A 743 -17.51 17.90 -21.99
CA GLU A 743 -18.18 18.36 -23.19
C GLU A 743 -17.20 19.08 -24.12
N THR A 744 -17.46 19.00 -25.43
CA THR A 744 -16.63 19.64 -26.46
C THR A 744 -17.47 20.48 -27.41
N SER A 745 -16.83 21.49 -28.03
CA SER A 745 -17.47 22.31 -29.04
C SER A 745 -16.44 22.81 -30.08
N VAL A 746 -16.87 22.99 -31.30
CA VAL A 746 -16.06 23.65 -32.34
C VAL A 746 -16.18 25.19 -32.27
N HIS A 747 -17.34 25.70 -31.88
CA HIS A 747 -17.67 27.13 -31.95
C HIS A 747 -17.88 27.78 -30.58
N GLY A 748 -17.89 27.01 -29.49
CA GLY A 748 -18.05 27.50 -28.12
C GLY A 748 -19.53 27.69 -27.68
N HIS A 749 -20.50 27.33 -28.50
CA HIS A 749 -21.92 27.45 -28.18
C HIS A 749 -22.73 26.17 -28.44
N ASP A 750 -22.35 25.32 -29.41
CA ASP A 750 -22.96 24.01 -29.62
C ASP A 750 -22.09 22.94 -28.95
N TRP A 751 -22.58 22.37 -27.85
CA TRP A 751 -21.82 21.44 -27.01
C TRP A 751 -22.22 20.00 -27.27
N ILE A 752 -21.21 19.14 -27.44
CA ILE A 752 -21.35 17.69 -27.54
C ILE A 752 -20.89 17.11 -26.19
N THR A 753 -21.77 16.39 -25.52
CA THR A 753 -21.41 15.65 -24.30
C THR A 753 -20.66 14.39 -24.68
N ASN A 754 -19.38 14.33 -24.36
CA ASN A 754 -18.53 13.16 -24.61
C ASN A 754 -18.58 12.16 -23.45
N VAL A 755 -18.67 12.70 -22.21
CA VAL A 755 -18.88 11.93 -20.98
C VAL A 755 -19.93 12.65 -20.15
N ASP A 756 -21.08 12.04 -19.88
CA ASP A 756 -22.18 12.70 -19.15
C ASP A 756 -22.04 12.59 -17.63
N SER A 757 -21.71 11.39 -17.14
CA SER A 757 -21.54 11.12 -15.71
C SER A 757 -20.41 10.13 -15.51
N GLY A 758 -19.18 10.62 -15.64
CA GLY A 758 -17.97 9.84 -15.38
C GLY A 758 -17.61 9.82 -13.89
N ARG A 759 -16.86 8.82 -13.48
CA ARG A 759 -16.28 8.71 -12.14
C ARG A 759 -14.82 8.30 -12.26
N PHE A 760 -13.94 9.00 -11.51
CA PHE A 760 -12.54 8.59 -11.39
C PHE A 760 -12.40 7.44 -10.39
N GLY A 761 -11.73 6.36 -10.80
CA GLY A 761 -11.52 5.19 -9.95
C GLY A 761 -10.35 5.42 -8.98
N ASN A 762 -10.56 5.05 -7.72
CA ASN A 762 -9.51 5.08 -6.67
C ASN A 762 -8.80 6.43 -6.43
N ILE A 763 -9.39 7.55 -6.89
CA ILE A 763 -8.76 8.87 -6.80
C ILE A 763 -8.55 9.36 -5.35
N GLN A 764 -9.29 8.79 -4.41
CA GLN A 764 -9.16 9.07 -2.98
C GLN A 764 -7.84 8.55 -2.37
N ASN A 765 -7.28 7.49 -2.92
CA ASN A 765 -6.03 6.86 -2.44
C ASN A 765 -4.85 7.15 -3.36
N ASN A 766 -5.13 7.57 -4.60
CA ASN A 766 -4.14 7.75 -5.65
C ASN A 766 -4.38 9.09 -6.36
N SER A 767 -3.52 10.08 -6.06
CA SER A 767 -3.59 11.43 -6.65
C SER A 767 -2.93 11.53 -8.04
N GLU A 768 -2.85 10.42 -8.75
CA GLU A 768 -2.22 10.34 -10.07
C GLU A 768 -3.11 10.92 -11.18
N LEU A 769 -2.47 11.20 -12.32
CA LEU A 769 -3.15 11.70 -13.51
C LEU A 769 -4.24 10.72 -13.98
N GLN A 770 -5.45 11.22 -14.15
CA GLN A 770 -6.57 10.47 -14.68
C GLN A 770 -6.69 10.70 -16.19
N GLU A 771 -6.71 9.64 -16.98
CA GLU A 771 -6.96 9.68 -18.42
C GLU A 771 -8.32 9.07 -18.74
N VAL A 772 -9.15 9.81 -19.46
CA VAL A 772 -10.51 9.39 -19.82
C VAL A 772 -10.67 9.39 -21.33
N PRO A 773 -10.61 8.22 -21.98
CA PRO A 773 -10.79 8.14 -23.42
C PRO A 773 -12.28 8.27 -23.82
N PHE A 774 -12.52 8.80 -25.01
CA PHE A 774 -13.81 8.81 -25.72
C PHE A 774 -13.61 8.72 -27.24
N ALA A 775 -14.71 8.51 -27.99
CA ALA A 775 -14.66 8.45 -29.44
C ALA A 775 -14.07 9.75 -30.02
N PRO A 776 -13.16 9.69 -31.04
CA PRO A 776 -12.50 10.85 -31.57
C PRO A 776 -13.46 11.93 -32.11
N VAL A 777 -13.31 13.16 -31.68
CA VAL A 777 -14.08 14.34 -32.10
C VAL A 777 -13.16 15.48 -32.51
N SER A 778 -13.67 16.40 -33.35
CA SER A 778 -13.00 17.68 -33.64
C SER A 778 -13.54 18.73 -32.68
N ALA A 779 -12.64 19.37 -31.92
CA ALA A 779 -13.03 20.38 -30.94
C ALA A 779 -12.00 21.53 -30.88
N ARG A 780 -12.47 22.75 -30.68
CA ARG A 780 -11.67 23.93 -30.30
C ARG A 780 -11.88 24.29 -28.83
N PHE A 781 -13.05 23.99 -28.31
CA PHE A 781 -13.41 24.29 -26.93
C PHE A 781 -13.68 22.97 -26.18
N PHE A 782 -13.31 22.94 -24.91
CA PHE A 782 -13.80 21.93 -24.00
C PHE A 782 -14.38 22.55 -22.74
N ARG A 783 -15.29 21.82 -22.09
CA ARG A 783 -15.86 22.16 -20.80
C ARG A 783 -15.74 20.98 -19.87
N PHE A 784 -15.10 21.20 -18.73
CA PHE A 784 -15.06 20.27 -17.63
C PHE A 784 -16.04 20.69 -16.55
N THR A 785 -16.90 19.79 -16.10
CA THR A 785 -17.87 20.03 -15.03
C THR A 785 -17.65 19.05 -13.92
N ALA A 786 -17.31 19.55 -12.73
CA ALA A 786 -17.26 18.75 -11.50
C ALA A 786 -18.69 18.56 -10.98
N LEU A 787 -19.11 17.30 -10.80
CA LEU A 787 -20.45 16.92 -10.34
C LEU A 787 -20.45 16.50 -8.87
N LYS A 788 -19.34 15.93 -8.40
CA LYS A 788 -19.15 15.50 -7.02
C LYS A 788 -17.66 15.57 -6.65
N GLU A 789 -17.34 16.03 -5.45
CA GLU A 789 -16.01 15.96 -4.86
C GLU A 789 -15.89 14.78 -3.88
N LEU A 790 -14.67 14.43 -3.47
CA LEU A 790 -14.43 13.44 -2.41
C LEU A 790 -14.92 13.91 -1.03
N GLY A 791 -14.93 15.21 -0.80
CA GLY A 791 -15.42 15.84 0.42
C GLY A 791 -16.93 16.12 0.39
N THR A 792 -17.35 16.99 1.30
CA THR A 792 -18.75 17.43 1.43
C THR A 792 -18.90 18.96 1.40
N ASN A 793 -17.84 19.67 0.97
CA ASN A 793 -17.77 21.13 1.05
C ASN A 793 -18.36 21.82 -0.20
N GLY A 794 -18.61 21.04 -1.26
CA GLY A 794 -19.06 21.57 -2.54
C GLY A 794 -17.96 22.30 -3.35
N TRP A 795 -16.71 22.01 -3.10
CA TRP A 795 -15.56 22.68 -3.75
C TRP A 795 -15.07 21.90 -4.98
N THR A 796 -14.25 22.55 -5.78
CA THR A 796 -13.56 21.91 -6.92
C THR A 796 -12.14 22.41 -7.01
N SER A 797 -11.19 21.50 -7.26
CA SER A 797 -9.79 21.80 -7.54
C SER A 797 -9.26 20.94 -8.69
N ALA A 798 -8.29 21.45 -9.43
CA ALA A 798 -7.54 20.73 -10.44
C ALA A 798 -6.12 21.30 -10.50
N ALA A 799 -5.10 20.46 -10.52
CA ALA A 799 -3.75 20.90 -10.86
C ALA A 799 -3.64 21.11 -12.38
N GLU A 800 -4.07 20.11 -13.18
CA GLU A 800 -4.05 20.22 -14.64
C GLU A 800 -5.27 19.55 -15.28
N ILE A 801 -5.79 20.17 -16.36
CA ILE A 801 -6.78 19.59 -17.25
C ILE A 801 -6.29 19.73 -18.68
N SER A 802 -6.19 18.63 -19.42
CA SER A 802 -5.78 18.66 -20.82
C SER A 802 -6.65 17.73 -21.67
N VAL A 803 -6.37 17.62 -22.96
CA VAL A 803 -7.07 16.72 -23.89
C VAL A 803 -6.10 15.77 -24.57
N LEU A 804 -6.53 14.51 -24.74
CA LEU A 804 -5.76 13.48 -25.42
C LEU A 804 -5.92 13.62 -26.94
N PRO A 805 -4.83 13.73 -27.71
CA PRO A 805 -4.93 13.77 -29.16
C PRO A 805 -5.40 12.42 -29.72
N ALA A 806 -6.26 12.43 -30.71
CA ALA A 806 -6.54 11.22 -31.46
C ALA A 806 -5.27 10.74 -32.19
N GLU A 807 -5.03 9.42 -32.22
CA GLU A 807 -3.93 8.85 -33.00
C GLU A 807 -4.10 9.22 -34.47
N SER A 808 -3.02 9.59 -35.14
CA SER A 808 -3.04 9.81 -36.59
C SER A 808 -3.13 8.44 -37.28
N GLU A 809 -4.00 8.31 -38.26
CA GLU A 809 -4.11 7.10 -39.13
C GLU A 809 -2.82 6.77 -39.92
N ALA A 810 -1.73 7.51 -39.71
CA ALA A 810 -0.43 7.38 -40.38
C ALA A 810 0.57 6.55 -39.55
N GLY A 811 0.14 5.37 -39.03
CA GLY A 811 1.00 4.52 -38.21
C GLY A 811 0.41 3.16 -37.90
N ARG A 812 -0.28 2.53 -38.89
CA ARG A 812 -0.58 1.09 -38.88
C ARG A 812 0.24 0.37 -39.92
#